data_6d05ee083c20bc90951770c0acb2254c
#
_entry.id   6d05ee083c20bc90951770c0acb2254c
#
_cell.length_a   1.000
_cell.length_b   1.000
_cell.length_c   1.000
_cell.angle_alpha   90.00
_cell.angle_beta   90.00
_cell.angle_gamma   90.00
#
_symmetry.space_group_name_H-M   'P 1'
#
loop_
_entity.id
_entity.type
_entity.pdbx_description
1 polymer ?
#
loop_
_entity_poly.entity_id
_entity_poly.type
_entity_poly.pdbx_seq_one_letter_code
_entity_poly.pdbx_strand_id
1 'polypeptide(L)'
;MKLFLMAVFCAGSLTAGAQSSSKYLTGQAADIHPRGWLQTMLQRQHDGLTGHPEALSYPYNSCLWAGEISRADESYGDNWWRYEQTAYYTEGLLKLGYELGADEMVAKAMEGIEYTLAHPDENGVLGNSTLVGITWPMSVFFRVLQAKYEHDGDERIPAALERHYLNFTPQDLAGGIVGGRNIMSIEGILWTYGKTGNAKLLQLAEDAWAIQNKFAVDETAILSSEPFYMHAVTFSEMLKLPLLLYAYTGKQYYLDMAMTAIRKVESESMLPDGVPSSAEFLYGNSIGTSHETCVIVDYTWTLSHFLQVTGQAEWADKIEQAVYNAGMGAITKDFRSLQYFSSVNQFIATGSSNHNIYKHGSTWMAYRPTHETECCSGNVNRMLPNFVSRMWMTDGEGGAVAAIYGPSTATFTTANGAVTITCETDYPFGETLTFNVSGAEGATLPLTLRIPAWCSNASVAVNGSPVDLTLSAGTFAKLPKAVKSGDMVTLTLPMTIEKKVLEGQGVCFQRGPLLYAYAIPQQTTEDTEEYANMHGKKPENPDFKCWNITPTGAFNYAYADDGRDISVNYPAIEEIGGTIPFDLNYTPVKMRIPVKQIDWSLVDDRYTPTQPEQGKLTFLSDATQYIDLVPYGCTELRLTVFPDANAQPLPAPEEPDYTRPVDAPDCVQVVDGHYCAYVELPRFCWDEPIYCKVRYADGTADLHSNQDGDLCERVGTTALGRHIWRWTGPAVSQAAPVELIFTNHDLLTDIMPFANGGYYNYDRLLYNADYATGIRDERTIYNYSGAWYDLQGRKLSAPPTKKGLYIHGGKKVIVK
;
A
#
# COMPACT_ATOMS: atom_id res chain seq x y z
N MET A 1 -10.84 42.68 57.71
CA MET A 1 -10.13 41.39 57.47
C MET A 1 -10.19 41.11 55.99
N LYS A 2 -9.17 41.55 55.28
CA LYS A 2 -9.06 41.39 53.81
C LYS A 2 -8.28 40.12 53.50
N LEU A 3 -8.95 39.15 52.88
CA LEU A 3 -8.31 37.97 52.31
C LEU A 3 -7.63 38.37 51.00
N PHE A 4 -6.31 38.21 50.95
CA PHE A 4 -5.52 38.25 49.72
C PHE A 4 -5.56 36.85 49.12
N LEU A 5 -6.16 36.67 47.94
CA LEU A 5 -5.94 35.51 47.07
C LEU A 5 -4.63 35.72 46.29
N MET A 6 -3.64 34.93 46.62
CA MET A 6 -2.41 34.82 45.85
C MET A 6 -2.69 33.84 44.68
N ALA A 7 -2.80 34.38 43.49
CA ALA A 7 -2.78 33.59 42.27
C ALA A 7 -1.33 33.15 42.00
N VAL A 8 -1.05 31.90 42.18
CA VAL A 8 0.21 31.28 41.74
C VAL A 8 0.12 31.12 40.23
N PHE A 9 0.82 31.99 39.51
CA PHE A 9 1.13 31.74 38.09
C PHE A 9 2.20 30.66 38.04
N CYS A 10 1.80 29.44 37.73
CA CYS A 10 2.74 28.44 37.19
C CYS A 10 3.08 28.89 35.79
N ALA A 11 4.25 29.52 35.64
CA ALA A 11 4.90 29.66 34.33
C ALA A 11 5.44 28.27 33.95
N GLY A 12 4.60 27.46 33.33
CA GLY A 12 5.07 26.32 32.57
C GLY A 12 5.85 26.85 31.38
N SER A 13 7.14 26.57 31.32
CA SER A 13 7.94 26.78 30.12
C SER A 13 7.35 25.83 29.03
N LEU A 14 6.49 26.40 28.19
CA LEU A 14 6.16 25.80 26.90
C LEU A 14 7.48 25.67 26.14
N THR A 15 8.08 24.52 26.15
CA THR A 15 9.10 24.16 25.16
C THR A 15 8.41 24.24 23.82
N ALA A 16 8.76 25.26 23.02
CA ALA A 16 8.27 25.37 21.68
C ALA A 16 8.75 24.12 20.93
N GLY A 17 7.84 23.21 20.61
CA GLY A 17 8.13 22.06 19.77
C GLY A 17 8.69 22.51 18.42
N ALA A 18 9.40 21.65 17.73
CA ALA A 18 9.91 21.94 16.40
C ALA A 18 8.75 22.02 15.40
N GLN A 19 8.64 23.13 14.69
CA GLN A 19 7.54 23.32 13.74
C GLN A 19 7.81 22.53 12.45
N SER A 20 6.87 21.64 12.11
CA SER A 20 6.84 20.98 10.80
C SER A 20 6.37 21.95 9.72
N SER A 21 6.89 21.80 8.50
CA SER A 21 6.41 22.50 7.31
C SER A 21 5.18 21.84 6.66
N SER A 22 4.56 20.86 7.34
CA SER A 22 3.35 20.20 6.85
C SER A 22 2.22 21.18 6.58
N LYS A 23 1.52 20.98 5.46
CA LYS A 23 0.42 21.84 5.04
C LYS A 23 -0.82 21.66 5.91
N TYR A 24 -1.08 20.41 6.31
CA TYR A 24 -2.20 20.06 7.19
C TYR A 24 -1.69 19.31 8.40
N LEU A 25 -2.44 19.39 9.49
CA LEU A 25 -2.10 18.79 10.77
C LEU A 25 -3.23 17.84 11.19
N THR A 26 -2.84 16.76 11.86
CA THR A 26 -3.76 15.84 12.55
C THR A 26 -3.63 16.00 14.05
N GLY A 27 -4.49 15.38 14.81
CA GLY A 27 -4.48 15.43 16.28
C GLY A 27 -4.97 16.74 16.89
N GLN A 28 -5.38 17.71 16.08
CA GLN A 28 -6.00 18.96 16.54
C GLN A 28 -7.53 18.96 16.36
N ALA A 29 -8.08 18.01 15.63
CA ALA A 29 -9.51 17.72 15.64
C ALA A 29 -9.81 16.95 16.93
N ALA A 30 -10.64 17.49 17.79
CA ALA A 30 -10.87 16.92 19.12
C ALA A 30 -11.42 15.49 19.02
N ASP A 31 -12.46 15.32 18.21
CA ASP A 31 -13.08 14.01 18.02
C ASP A 31 -13.59 13.87 16.59
N ILE A 32 -13.23 12.79 15.93
CA ILE A 32 -13.75 12.41 14.63
C ILE A 32 -14.53 11.11 14.81
N HIS A 33 -15.84 11.16 14.61
CA HIS A 33 -16.71 10.01 14.77
C HIS A 33 -17.39 9.65 13.46
N PRO A 34 -17.41 8.37 13.05
CA PRO A 34 -18.15 7.92 11.89
C PRO A 34 -19.67 8.08 12.11
N ARG A 35 -20.40 8.22 11.01
CA ARG A 35 -21.87 8.32 11.02
C ARG A 35 -22.44 7.40 9.93
N GLY A 36 -23.76 7.28 9.88
CA GLY A 36 -24.44 6.58 8.81
C GLY A 36 -23.87 5.19 8.52
N TRP A 37 -23.67 4.89 7.25
CA TRP A 37 -23.17 3.58 6.81
C TRP A 37 -21.75 3.28 7.33
N LEU A 38 -20.91 4.30 7.47
CA LEU A 38 -19.52 4.12 7.95
C LEU A 38 -19.51 3.73 9.41
N GLN A 39 -20.35 4.34 10.24
CA GLN A 39 -20.55 3.94 11.65
C GLN A 39 -21.01 2.49 11.75
N THR A 40 -21.96 2.09 10.89
CA THR A 40 -22.44 0.70 10.86
C THR A 40 -21.32 -0.27 10.49
N MET A 41 -20.44 0.11 9.56
CA MET A 41 -19.29 -0.72 9.18
C MET A 41 -18.27 -0.84 10.31
N LEU A 42 -17.96 0.25 11.01
CA LEU A 42 -17.09 0.20 12.19
C LEU A 42 -17.74 -0.58 13.34
N GLN A 43 -19.06 -0.50 13.52
CA GLN A 43 -19.75 -1.35 14.50
C GLN A 43 -19.63 -2.84 14.14
N ARG A 44 -19.71 -3.21 12.86
CA ARG A 44 -19.44 -4.59 12.44
C ARG A 44 -17.99 -5.01 12.65
N GLN A 45 -17.06 -4.09 12.50
CA GLN A 45 -15.66 -4.32 12.85
C GLN A 45 -15.50 -4.57 14.36
N HIS A 46 -16.20 -3.80 15.20
CA HIS A 46 -16.27 -4.00 16.63
C HIS A 46 -16.84 -5.38 16.98
N ASP A 47 -17.96 -5.77 16.35
CA ASP A 47 -18.62 -7.07 16.58
C ASP A 47 -17.94 -8.24 15.81
N GLY A 48 -16.95 -7.92 15.01
CA GLY A 48 -16.13 -8.82 14.22
C GLY A 48 -14.72 -9.03 14.80
N LEU A 49 -13.75 -9.13 13.91
CA LEU A 49 -12.37 -9.52 14.24
C LEU A 49 -11.71 -8.61 15.29
N THR A 50 -11.98 -7.30 15.28
CA THR A 50 -11.32 -6.37 16.20
C THR A 50 -11.81 -6.55 17.65
N GLY A 51 -13.09 -6.85 17.87
CA GLY A 51 -13.62 -7.13 19.21
C GLY A 51 -13.40 -8.56 19.69
N HIS A 52 -12.92 -9.45 18.80
CA HIS A 52 -12.80 -10.89 19.06
C HIS A 52 -11.38 -11.41 18.80
N PRO A 53 -10.38 -11.02 19.63
CA PRO A 53 -8.99 -11.47 19.44
C PRO A 53 -8.84 -13.00 19.50
N GLU A 54 -9.73 -13.71 20.18
CA GLU A 54 -9.76 -15.17 20.20
C GLU A 54 -10.04 -15.76 18.81
N ALA A 55 -10.75 -15.05 17.93
CA ALA A 55 -10.98 -15.47 16.55
C ALA A 55 -9.72 -15.34 15.68
N LEU A 56 -8.85 -14.41 16.03
CA LEU A 56 -7.54 -14.22 15.38
C LEU A 56 -6.48 -15.18 15.91
N SER A 57 -6.76 -15.85 17.04
CA SER A 57 -5.84 -16.79 17.71
C SER A 57 -4.57 -16.11 18.26
N TYR A 58 -3.51 -16.88 18.47
CA TYR A 58 -2.22 -16.37 18.89
C TYR A 58 -1.57 -15.52 17.77
N PRO A 59 -0.94 -14.36 18.08
CA PRO A 59 -0.67 -13.81 19.40
C PRO A 59 -1.72 -12.83 19.93
N TYR A 60 -2.79 -12.57 19.24
CA TYR A 60 -3.74 -11.48 19.52
C TYR A 60 -4.51 -11.65 20.83
N ASN A 61 -4.83 -12.89 21.17
CA ASN A 61 -5.61 -13.24 22.36
C ASN A 61 -4.78 -13.33 23.66
N SER A 62 -3.46 -13.26 23.58
CA SER A 62 -2.61 -13.62 24.73
C SER A 62 -1.36 -12.75 24.90
N CYS A 63 -1.15 -11.76 24.05
CA CYS A 63 0.03 -10.92 24.10
C CYS A 63 -0.32 -9.49 24.52
N LEU A 64 0.26 -9.07 25.64
CA LEU A 64 0.42 -7.64 25.92
C LEU A 64 1.68 -7.17 25.20
N TRP A 65 1.57 -6.11 24.44
CA TRP A 65 2.74 -5.56 23.81
C TRP A 65 3.77 -5.14 24.85
N ALA A 66 5.04 -5.39 24.62
CA ALA A 66 6.14 -5.26 25.59
C ALA A 66 6.03 -6.12 26.87
N GLY A 67 4.92 -6.83 27.06
CA GLY A 67 4.72 -7.73 28.17
C GLY A 67 5.19 -9.15 27.89
N GLU A 68 4.94 -10.03 28.84
CA GLU A 68 5.13 -11.46 28.63
C GLU A 68 4.08 -11.97 27.66
N ILE A 69 4.52 -12.81 26.74
CA ILE A 69 3.64 -13.58 25.91
C ILE A 69 3.29 -14.82 26.66
N SER A 70 2.03 -14.95 27.02
CA SER A 70 1.54 -16.03 27.89
C SER A 70 1.62 -17.42 27.23
N ARG A 71 1.91 -17.49 25.95
CA ARG A 71 2.01 -18.71 25.17
C ARG A 71 3.37 -18.77 24.52
N ALA A 72 4.26 -19.58 25.08
CA ALA A 72 5.56 -19.88 24.50
C ALA A 72 5.43 -20.97 23.43
N ASP A 73 4.66 -20.70 22.36
CA ASP A 73 4.74 -21.55 21.19
C ASP A 73 5.88 -21.06 20.31
N GLU A 74 7.07 -21.56 20.62
CA GLU A 74 8.32 -21.22 19.94
C GLU A 74 8.36 -21.76 18.51
N SER A 75 7.35 -22.49 18.06
CA SER A 75 7.30 -23.09 16.72
C SER A 75 7.05 -22.08 15.59
N TYR A 76 6.74 -20.85 15.92
CA TYR A 76 6.44 -19.77 15.00
C TYR A 76 7.58 -18.76 14.90
N GLY A 77 8.58 -19.05 14.10
CA GLY A 77 9.48 -18.05 13.56
C GLY A 77 10.19 -17.14 14.55
N ASP A 78 10.62 -16.01 14.08
CA ASP A 78 11.42 -15.05 14.80
C ASP A 78 10.70 -14.41 15.99
N ASN A 79 11.43 -14.17 17.07
CA ASN A 79 10.87 -13.61 18.31
C ASN A 79 10.19 -12.25 18.16
N TRP A 80 10.47 -11.47 17.11
CA TRP A 80 9.93 -10.14 16.88
C TRP A 80 8.51 -10.14 16.28
N TRP A 81 8.17 -11.16 15.52
CA TRP A 81 6.94 -11.27 14.72
C TRP A 81 5.67 -11.05 15.56
N ARG A 82 5.55 -11.68 16.70
CA ARG A 82 4.39 -11.57 17.58
C ARG A 82 4.15 -10.15 18.11
N TYR A 83 5.22 -9.36 18.29
CA TYR A 83 5.10 -7.96 18.72
C TYR A 83 4.67 -7.04 17.58
N GLU A 84 5.05 -7.34 16.35
CA GLU A 84 4.52 -6.68 15.16
C GLU A 84 3.00 -6.87 15.06
N GLN A 85 2.55 -8.12 15.15
CA GLN A 85 1.13 -8.47 15.00
C GLN A 85 0.26 -7.81 16.07
N THR A 86 0.66 -7.88 17.32
CA THR A 86 -0.09 -7.25 18.41
C THR A 86 -0.03 -5.73 18.37
N ALA A 87 1.03 -5.13 17.81
CA ALA A 87 1.10 -3.69 17.60
C ALA A 87 0.05 -3.22 16.57
N TYR A 88 -0.06 -3.90 15.43
CA TYR A 88 -1.08 -3.64 14.42
C TYR A 88 -2.49 -3.72 14.99
N TYR A 89 -2.77 -4.81 15.69
CA TYR A 89 -4.07 -5.03 16.32
C TYR A 89 -4.40 -3.97 17.36
N THR A 90 -3.45 -3.63 18.25
CA THR A 90 -3.66 -2.66 19.33
C THR A 90 -3.93 -1.25 18.79
N GLU A 91 -3.27 -0.87 17.67
CA GLU A 91 -3.56 0.40 16.99
C GLU A 91 -5.02 0.44 16.51
N GLY A 92 -5.46 -0.60 15.82
CA GLY A 92 -6.85 -0.71 15.36
C GLY A 92 -7.86 -0.71 16.50
N LEU A 93 -7.59 -1.48 17.55
CA LEU A 93 -8.44 -1.59 18.73
C LEU A 93 -8.62 -0.23 19.44
N LEU A 94 -7.52 0.51 19.66
CA LEU A 94 -7.55 1.80 20.35
C LEU A 94 -8.32 2.85 19.55
N LYS A 95 -7.99 3.00 18.26
CA LYS A 95 -8.63 4.00 17.38
C LYS A 95 -10.11 3.69 17.21
N LEU A 96 -10.46 2.44 16.95
CA LEU A 96 -11.87 2.01 16.83
C LEU A 96 -12.64 2.31 18.13
N GLY A 97 -12.02 2.05 19.28
CA GLY A 97 -12.59 2.37 20.59
C GLY A 97 -12.89 3.86 20.74
N TYR A 98 -11.96 4.73 20.36
CA TYR A 98 -12.16 6.19 20.39
C TYR A 98 -13.27 6.63 19.41
N GLU A 99 -13.25 6.14 18.19
CA GLU A 99 -14.17 6.54 17.12
C GLU A 99 -15.62 6.12 17.39
N LEU A 100 -15.84 4.98 18.06
CA LEU A 100 -17.17 4.48 18.44
C LEU A 100 -17.57 4.87 19.85
N GLY A 101 -16.66 5.36 20.69
CA GLY A 101 -16.88 5.56 22.11
C GLY A 101 -17.02 4.23 22.87
N ALA A 102 -16.28 3.19 22.44
CA ALA A 102 -16.30 1.85 23.03
C ALA A 102 -15.23 1.75 24.14
N ASP A 103 -15.62 2.09 25.37
CA ASP A 103 -14.70 2.18 26.50
C ASP A 103 -13.98 0.86 26.80
N GLU A 104 -14.60 -0.29 26.55
CA GLU A 104 -14.00 -1.61 26.75
C GLU A 104 -12.84 -1.89 25.79
N MET A 105 -12.94 -1.42 24.54
CA MET A 105 -11.84 -1.53 23.58
C MET A 105 -10.67 -0.64 23.97
N VAL A 106 -10.98 0.59 24.37
CA VAL A 106 -9.97 1.53 24.88
C VAL A 106 -9.28 0.94 26.11
N ALA A 107 -10.05 0.42 27.09
CA ALA A 107 -9.50 -0.19 28.29
C ALA A 107 -8.58 -1.37 27.95
N LYS A 108 -8.96 -2.19 26.99
CA LYS A 108 -8.14 -3.34 26.55
C LYS A 108 -6.84 -2.89 25.88
N ALA A 109 -6.87 -1.90 25.00
CA ALA A 109 -5.67 -1.33 24.40
C ALA A 109 -4.75 -0.67 25.44
N MET A 110 -5.34 0.00 26.44
CA MET A 110 -4.62 0.65 27.53
C MET A 110 -3.80 -0.33 28.39
N GLU A 111 -4.17 -1.60 28.48
CA GLU A 111 -3.35 -2.60 29.19
C GLU A 111 -1.93 -2.67 28.62
N GLY A 112 -1.79 -2.78 27.29
CA GLY A 112 -0.47 -2.81 26.62
C GLY A 112 0.25 -1.46 26.67
N ILE A 113 -0.47 -0.36 26.53
CA ILE A 113 0.07 1.00 26.59
C ILE A 113 0.68 1.30 27.96
N GLU A 114 -0.10 1.14 29.01
CA GLU A 114 0.35 1.43 30.38
C GLU A 114 1.46 0.47 30.80
N TYR A 115 1.38 -0.81 30.40
CA TYR A 115 2.45 -1.75 30.66
C TYR A 115 3.76 -1.29 29.99
N THR A 116 3.72 -0.89 28.71
CA THR A 116 4.89 -0.43 27.96
C THR A 116 5.51 0.81 28.60
N LEU A 117 4.70 1.79 28.98
CA LEU A 117 5.18 3.03 29.60
C LEU A 117 5.72 2.82 31.02
N ALA A 118 5.22 1.81 31.75
CA ALA A 118 5.65 1.50 33.12
C ALA A 118 6.90 0.61 33.20
N HIS A 119 7.28 -0.09 32.11
CA HIS A 119 8.35 -1.08 32.09
C HIS A 119 9.40 -0.81 31.01
N PRO A 120 9.98 0.40 30.94
CA PRO A 120 11.17 0.60 30.12
C PRO A 120 12.33 -0.20 30.75
N ASP A 121 13.33 -0.52 29.96
CA ASP A 121 14.57 -1.08 30.49
C ASP A 121 15.36 -0.05 31.35
N GLU A 122 16.50 -0.45 31.91
CA GLU A 122 17.35 0.43 32.74
C GLU A 122 17.86 1.69 32.01
N ASN A 123 17.90 1.67 30.68
CA ASN A 123 18.30 2.80 29.84
C ASN A 123 17.11 3.63 29.36
N GLY A 124 15.87 3.17 29.57
CA GLY A 124 14.66 3.81 29.11
C GLY A 124 14.18 3.34 27.73
N VAL A 125 14.72 2.21 27.23
CA VAL A 125 14.25 1.60 25.99
C VAL A 125 12.91 0.90 26.24
N LEU A 126 11.94 1.20 25.40
CA LEU A 126 10.60 0.59 25.43
C LEU A 126 10.59 -0.70 24.62
N GLY A 127 9.78 -1.64 25.03
CA GLY A 127 9.58 -2.90 24.31
C GLY A 127 10.16 -4.09 25.08
N ASN A 128 9.94 -5.29 24.53
CA ASN A 128 10.39 -6.52 25.16
C ASN A 128 11.90 -6.70 24.94
N SER A 129 12.59 -7.20 25.97
CA SER A 129 14.05 -7.42 25.94
C SER A 129 14.51 -8.43 24.87
N THR A 130 13.60 -9.22 24.30
CA THR A 130 13.91 -10.13 23.18
C THR A 130 14.06 -9.42 21.84
N LEU A 131 13.70 -8.14 21.77
CA LEU A 131 13.80 -7.32 20.56
C LEU A 131 15.15 -6.62 20.40
N VAL A 132 16.22 -7.17 20.95
CA VAL A 132 17.56 -6.59 20.82
C VAL A 132 17.96 -6.47 19.37
N GLY A 133 18.26 -5.23 18.93
CA GLY A 133 18.66 -4.94 17.56
C GLY A 133 17.49 -4.93 16.55
N ILE A 134 16.24 -5.10 17.00
CA ILE A 134 15.05 -5.10 16.15
C ILE A 134 14.09 -3.99 16.63
N THR A 135 14.05 -2.87 15.92
CA THR A 135 13.20 -1.71 16.28
C THR A 135 11.87 -1.67 15.53
N TRP A 136 11.67 -2.52 14.55
CA TRP A 136 10.47 -2.53 13.72
C TRP A 136 9.16 -2.66 14.50
N PRO A 137 8.97 -3.59 15.44
CA PRO A 137 7.72 -3.69 16.18
C PRO A 137 7.40 -2.42 16.97
N MET A 138 8.42 -1.72 17.50
CA MET A 138 8.22 -0.44 18.16
C MET A 138 7.82 0.67 17.18
N SER A 139 8.31 0.61 15.94
CA SER A 139 7.90 1.58 14.90
C SER A 139 6.40 1.47 14.60
N VAL A 140 5.82 0.29 14.71
CA VAL A 140 4.36 0.09 14.62
C VAL A 140 3.67 0.50 15.93
N PHE A 141 4.17 0.05 17.08
CA PHE A 141 3.55 0.37 18.38
C PHE A 141 3.63 1.86 18.71
N PHE A 142 4.61 2.58 18.18
CA PHE A 142 4.66 4.04 18.23
C PHE A 142 3.33 4.68 17.83
N ARG A 143 2.64 4.16 16.79
CA ARG A 143 1.37 4.70 16.31
C ARG A 143 0.23 4.53 17.31
N VAL A 144 0.29 3.49 18.14
CA VAL A 144 -0.63 3.33 19.28
C VAL A 144 -0.41 4.44 20.30
N LEU A 145 0.86 4.71 20.65
CA LEU A 145 1.21 5.79 21.56
C LEU A 145 0.87 7.16 20.99
N GLN A 146 1.11 7.35 19.68
CA GLN A 146 0.72 8.57 18.96
C GLN A 146 -0.79 8.80 19.04
N ALA A 147 -1.59 7.78 18.74
CA ALA A 147 -3.06 7.89 18.79
C ALA A 147 -3.57 8.26 20.19
N LYS A 148 -2.97 7.69 21.24
CA LYS A 148 -3.29 8.08 22.62
C LYS A 148 -2.93 9.53 22.90
N TYR A 149 -1.73 9.96 22.51
CA TYR A 149 -1.31 11.36 22.70
C TYR A 149 -2.21 12.34 21.93
N GLU A 150 -2.58 12.00 20.70
CA GLU A 150 -3.47 12.84 19.88
C GLU A 150 -4.87 12.94 20.50
N HIS A 151 -5.31 11.93 21.27
CA HIS A 151 -6.61 11.93 21.94
C HIS A 151 -6.61 12.74 23.23
N ASP A 152 -5.64 12.54 24.12
CA ASP A 152 -5.68 13.08 25.49
C ASP A 152 -4.47 13.94 25.92
N GLY A 153 -3.45 14.07 25.06
CA GLY A 153 -2.28 14.90 25.35
C GLY A 153 -1.34 14.34 26.42
N ASP A 154 -1.27 13.03 26.60
CA ASP A 154 -0.41 12.40 27.62
C ASP A 154 1.07 12.67 27.41
N GLU A 155 1.61 13.66 28.13
CA GLU A 155 3.00 14.11 28.04
C GLU A 155 4.04 13.06 28.47
N ARG A 156 3.63 11.95 29.09
CA ARG A 156 4.53 10.83 29.38
C ARG A 156 5.05 10.22 28.08
N ILE A 157 4.24 10.24 27.01
CA ILE A 157 4.52 9.60 25.73
C ILE A 157 5.72 10.25 25.03
N PRO A 158 5.71 11.54 24.69
CA PRO A 158 6.87 12.16 24.04
C PRO A 158 8.14 12.06 24.91
N ALA A 159 8.02 12.16 26.24
CA ALA A 159 9.16 12.01 27.15
C ALA A 159 9.72 10.57 27.17
N ALA A 160 8.88 9.55 27.10
CA ALA A 160 9.31 8.16 27.04
C ALA A 160 9.94 7.82 25.69
N LEU A 161 9.35 8.29 24.59
CA LEU A 161 9.85 8.10 23.23
C LEU A 161 11.20 8.80 23.02
N GLU A 162 11.37 10.00 23.57
CA GLU A 162 12.65 10.70 23.50
C GLU A 162 13.76 9.89 24.16
N ARG A 163 13.54 9.39 25.38
CA ARG A 163 14.48 8.50 26.06
C ARG A 163 14.75 7.23 25.26
N HIS A 164 13.71 6.61 24.71
CA HIS A 164 13.81 5.41 23.90
C HIS A 164 14.73 5.62 22.69
N TYR A 165 14.42 6.62 21.84
CA TYR A 165 15.15 6.83 20.58
C TYR A 165 16.59 7.32 20.78
N LEU A 166 16.88 8.07 21.84
CA LEU A 166 18.24 8.52 22.14
C LEU A 166 19.22 7.38 22.54
N ASN A 167 18.72 6.16 22.75
CA ASN A 167 19.56 4.99 22.98
C ASN A 167 20.09 4.33 21.70
N PHE A 168 19.56 4.70 20.55
CA PHE A 168 19.98 4.10 19.27
C PHE A 168 21.02 4.96 18.55
N THR A 169 21.91 4.25 17.86
CA THR A 169 22.80 4.88 16.88
C THR A 169 22.19 4.83 15.48
N PRO A 170 22.69 5.65 14.53
CA PRO A 170 22.25 5.55 13.14
C PRO A 170 22.40 4.14 12.54
N GLN A 171 23.43 3.38 12.96
CA GLN A 171 23.70 2.02 12.52
C GLN A 171 22.63 1.03 13.00
N ASP A 172 22.14 1.18 14.23
CA ASP A 172 21.06 0.34 14.77
C ASP A 172 19.77 0.50 13.99
N LEU A 173 19.53 1.70 13.43
CA LEU A 173 18.32 2.05 12.70
C LEU A 173 18.42 1.77 11.19
N ALA A 174 19.61 1.60 10.64
CA ALA A 174 19.85 1.39 9.22
C ALA A 174 19.86 -0.08 8.78
N GLY A 175 19.61 -1.00 9.68
CA GLY A 175 19.63 -2.44 9.45
C GLY A 175 18.32 -3.11 9.82
N GLY A 176 18.41 -4.37 10.19
CA GLY A 176 17.33 -5.15 10.77
C GLY A 176 16.72 -6.16 9.81
N ILE A 177 15.57 -6.68 10.22
CA ILE A 177 14.84 -7.76 9.55
C ILE A 177 14.16 -7.30 8.26
N VAL A 178 13.79 -8.26 7.43
CA VAL A 178 12.94 -8.12 6.23
C VAL A 178 13.27 -6.86 5.43
N GLY A 179 14.45 -6.81 4.86
CA GLY A 179 14.86 -5.70 4.02
C GLY A 179 15.18 -4.39 4.76
N GLY A 180 15.57 -4.47 6.04
CA GLY A 180 16.05 -3.29 6.78
C GLY A 180 14.94 -2.46 7.43
N ARG A 181 13.90 -3.07 7.96
CA ARG A 181 12.74 -2.38 8.55
C ARG A 181 13.04 -1.51 9.77
N ASN A 182 14.21 -1.61 10.40
CA ASN A 182 14.55 -0.75 11.54
C ASN A 182 14.49 0.74 11.19
N ILE A 183 14.75 1.12 9.94
CA ILE A 183 14.71 2.50 9.46
C ILE A 183 13.32 3.16 9.62
N MET A 184 12.25 2.37 9.74
CA MET A 184 10.89 2.87 9.96
C MET A 184 10.75 3.68 11.26
N SER A 185 11.68 3.49 12.20
CA SER A 185 11.76 4.28 13.43
C SER A 185 11.86 5.79 13.17
N ILE A 186 12.28 6.21 11.97
CA ILE A 186 12.35 7.63 11.57
C ILE A 186 10.98 8.32 11.73
N GLU A 187 9.87 7.63 11.47
CA GLU A 187 8.52 8.18 11.67
C GLU A 187 8.31 8.63 13.13
N GLY A 188 8.57 7.74 14.08
CA GLY A 188 8.44 8.03 15.50
C GLY A 188 9.47 9.01 16.02
N ILE A 189 10.71 8.94 15.53
CA ILE A 189 11.80 9.87 15.89
C ILE A 189 11.43 11.30 15.50
N LEU A 190 10.96 11.51 14.28
CA LEU A 190 10.60 12.84 13.78
C LEU A 190 9.35 13.39 14.46
N TRP A 191 8.35 12.52 14.73
CA TRP A 191 7.20 12.94 15.51
C TRP A 191 7.62 13.38 16.93
N THR A 192 8.48 12.61 17.58
CA THR A 192 9.01 12.94 18.91
C THR A 192 9.81 14.22 18.90
N TYR A 193 10.64 14.44 17.86
CA TYR A 193 11.32 15.72 17.64
C TYR A 193 10.32 16.87 17.53
N GLY A 194 9.24 16.68 16.78
CA GLY A 194 8.18 17.69 16.66
C GLY A 194 7.55 18.07 17.98
N LYS A 195 7.49 17.15 18.96
CA LYS A 195 6.93 17.42 20.29
C LYS A 195 7.95 17.97 21.27
N THR A 196 9.18 17.47 21.27
CA THR A 196 10.19 17.80 22.29
C THR A 196 11.16 18.89 21.84
N GLY A 197 11.33 19.12 20.54
CA GLY A 197 12.31 20.04 19.98
C GLY A 197 13.78 19.60 20.12
N ASN A 198 14.03 18.35 20.55
CA ASN A 198 15.40 17.85 20.76
C ASN A 198 16.11 17.58 19.43
N ALA A 199 17.02 18.48 19.06
CA ALA A 199 17.75 18.43 17.79
C ALA A 199 18.57 17.14 17.56
N LYS A 200 18.90 16.39 18.62
CA LYS A 200 19.60 15.10 18.47
C LYS A 200 18.72 14.06 17.78
N LEU A 201 17.41 14.14 17.95
CA LEU A 201 16.48 13.25 17.27
C LEU A 201 16.44 13.51 15.76
N LEU A 202 16.39 14.79 15.35
CA LEU A 202 16.45 15.13 13.93
C LEU A 202 17.77 14.68 13.30
N GLN A 203 18.89 14.92 13.98
CA GLN A 203 20.21 14.47 13.52
C GLN A 203 20.27 12.94 13.40
N LEU A 204 19.75 12.22 14.40
CA LEU A 204 19.66 10.75 14.36
C LEU A 204 18.89 10.25 13.15
N ALA A 205 17.73 10.86 12.85
CA ALA A 205 16.93 10.48 11.70
C ALA A 205 17.64 10.75 10.37
N GLU A 206 18.29 11.89 10.21
CA GLU A 206 19.05 12.22 9.00
C GLU A 206 20.27 11.30 8.81
N ASP A 207 21.01 11.02 9.88
CA ASP A 207 22.20 10.16 9.83
C ASP A 207 21.81 8.70 9.54
N ALA A 208 20.72 8.22 10.14
CA ALA A 208 20.18 6.88 9.86
C ALA A 208 19.73 6.75 8.40
N TRP A 209 19.02 7.76 7.87
CA TRP A 209 18.64 7.78 6.46
C TRP A 209 19.86 7.77 5.53
N ALA A 210 20.90 8.53 5.84
CA ALA A 210 22.11 8.62 5.02
C ALA A 210 22.88 7.30 4.91
N ILE A 211 22.81 6.45 5.93
CA ILE A 211 23.51 5.15 5.98
C ILE A 211 22.58 3.95 5.76
N GLN A 212 21.26 4.19 5.62
CA GLN A 212 20.33 3.09 5.43
C GLN A 212 20.83 2.13 4.38
N ASN A 213 20.75 0.86 4.67
CA ASN A 213 21.03 -0.14 3.69
C ASN A 213 19.86 -0.23 2.71
N LYS A 214 20.09 -0.16 1.56
CA LYS A 214 19.55 -0.09 0.23
C LYS A 214 18.56 -1.20 -0.15
N PHE A 215 17.83 -1.75 0.79
CA PHE A 215 16.84 -2.79 0.52
C PHE A 215 15.49 -2.25 0.03
N ALA A 216 15.29 -0.93 0.02
CA ALA A 216 14.00 -0.39 -0.34
C ALA A 216 14.15 0.94 -1.07
N VAL A 217 13.64 2.03 -0.49
CA VAL A 217 13.64 3.33 -1.17
C VAL A 217 14.97 4.03 -0.93
N ASP A 218 15.97 3.74 -1.73
CA ASP A 218 17.21 4.52 -1.78
C ASP A 218 17.31 5.32 -3.09
N GLU A 219 18.25 6.25 -3.14
CA GLU A 219 18.45 7.10 -4.32
C GLU A 219 18.72 6.25 -5.57
N THR A 220 19.49 5.18 -5.43
CA THR A 220 19.85 4.31 -6.56
C THR A 220 18.63 3.59 -7.12
N ALA A 221 17.81 2.99 -6.27
CA ALA A 221 16.60 2.29 -6.70
C ALA A 221 15.56 3.25 -7.30
N ILE A 222 15.42 4.45 -6.73
CA ILE A 222 14.49 5.46 -7.23
C ILE A 222 14.89 5.96 -8.62
N LEU A 223 16.17 6.21 -8.83
CA LEU A 223 16.67 6.75 -10.09
C LEU A 223 16.95 5.68 -11.15
N SER A 224 16.92 4.40 -10.79
CA SER A 224 17.07 3.29 -11.70
C SER A 224 15.89 3.24 -12.69
N SER A 225 16.16 2.82 -13.93
CA SER A 225 15.11 2.46 -14.89
C SER A 225 14.49 1.10 -14.62
N GLU A 226 15.10 0.31 -13.72
CA GLU A 226 14.57 -1.00 -13.34
C GLU A 226 13.34 -0.86 -12.45
N PRO A 227 12.32 -1.71 -12.64
CA PRO A 227 11.18 -1.76 -11.74
C PRO A 227 11.61 -2.00 -10.30
N PHE A 228 10.82 -1.49 -9.36
CA PHE A 228 10.99 -1.86 -7.97
C PHE A 228 10.71 -3.36 -7.80
N TYR A 229 11.68 -4.08 -7.26
CA TYR A 229 11.48 -5.45 -6.81
C TYR A 229 11.85 -5.55 -5.33
N MET A 230 10.85 -5.42 -4.49
CA MET A 230 11.04 -5.43 -3.03
C MET A 230 9.75 -5.83 -2.34
N HIS A 231 9.88 -6.22 -1.08
CA HIS A 231 8.73 -6.54 -0.25
C HIS A 231 7.79 -5.34 -0.16
N ALA A 232 6.56 -5.51 -0.63
CA ALA A 232 5.66 -4.40 -0.93
C ALA A 232 5.23 -3.62 0.33
N VAL A 233 5.05 -4.31 1.47
CA VAL A 233 4.74 -3.66 2.75
C VAL A 233 5.92 -2.81 3.22
N THR A 234 7.15 -3.36 3.15
CA THR A 234 8.37 -2.63 3.48
C THR A 234 8.53 -1.39 2.60
N PHE A 235 8.28 -1.53 1.29
CA PHE A 235 8.28 -0.40 0.37
C PHE A 235 7.24 0.66 0.76
N SER A 236 5.98 0.24 0.97
CA SER A 236 4.89 1.15 1.34
C SER A 236 5.20 1.95 2.59
N GLU A 237 5.82 1.33 3.57
CA GLU A 237 6.25 1.97 4.81
C GLU A 237 7.43 2.93 4.62
N MET A 238 8.44 2.55 3.84
CA MET A 238 9.62 3.40 3.61
C MET A 238 9.35 4.64 2.77
N LEU A 239 8.37 4.57 1.90
CA LEU A 239 8.06 5.62 0.93
C LEU A 239 7.78 6.98 1.59
N LYS A 240 7.24 7.01 2.80
CA LYS A 240 6.97 8.25 3.55
C LYS A 240 8.19 8.85 4.24
N LEU A 241 9.27 8.07 4.47
CA LEU A 241 10.39 8.53 5.32
C LEU A 241 11.12 9.76 4.75
N PRO A 242 11.50 9.83 3.47
CA PRO A 242 12.07 11.04 2.91
C PRO A 242 11.08 12.22 2.95
N LEU A 243 9.78 11.96 2.78
CA LEU A 243 8.76 12.99 2.90
C LEU A 243 8.69 13.58 4.32
N LEU A 244 8.77 12.74 5.34
CA LEU A 244 8.81 13.17 6.74
C LEU A 244 10.10 13.94 7.06
N LEU A 245 11.25 13.51 6.52
CA LEU A 245 12.49 14.28 6.62
C LEU A 245 12.34 15.67 5.97
N TYR A 246 11.70 15.77 4.80
CA TYR A 246 11.38 17.05 4.19
C TYR A 246 10.54 17.93 5.13
N ALA A 247 9.50 17.37 5.75
CA ALA A 247 8.58 18.12 6.60
C ALA A 247 9.29 18.85 7.77
N TYR A 248 10.38 18.29 8.29
CA TYR A 248 11.12 18.88 9.41
C TYR A 248 12.42 19.59 9.03
N THR A 249 13.00 19.27 7.86
CA THR A 249 14.26 19.91 7.41
C THR A 249 14.07 20.98 6.35
N GLY A 250 12.97 20.94 5.61
CA GLY A 250 12.75 21.78 4.43
C GLY A 250 13.68 21.48 3.26
N LYS A 251 14.49 20.41 3.32
CA LYS A 251 15.43 20.04 2.26
C LYS A 251 14.69 19.47 1.05
N GLN A 252 14.61 20.22 -0.02
CA GLN A 252 13.87 19.87 -1.25
C GLN A 252 14.27 18.50 -1.82
N TYR A 253 15.52 18.10 -1.66
CA TYR A 253 16.01 16.78 -2.05
C TYR A 253 15.15 15.62 -1.52
N TYR A 254 14.72 15.70 -0.27
CA TYR A 254 13.88 14.65 0.32
C TYR A 254 12.48 14.62 -0.28
N LEU A 255 11.88 15.79 -0.57
CA LEU A 255 10.58 15.83 -1.24
C LEU A 255 10.68 15.27 -2.66
N ASP A 256 11.71 15.67 -3.41
CA ASP A 256 11.93 15.19 -4.78
C ASP A 256 12.11 13.67 -4.81
N MET A 257 12.84 13.12 -3.83
CA MET A 257 13.02 11.68 -3.67
C MET A 257 11.68 10.97 -3.41
N ALA A 258 10.89 11.45 -2.46
CA ALA A 258 9.61 10.87 -2.13
C ALA A 258 8.63 10.91 -3.32
N MET A 259 8.56 12.06 -3.98
CA MET A 259 7.69 12.25 -5.15
C MET A 259 8.11 11.37 -6.34
N THR A 260 9.41 11.24 -6.59
CA THR A 260 9.90 10.36 -7.66
C THR A 260 9.58 8.90 -7.37
N ALA A 261 9.80 8.45 -6.12
CA ALA A 261 9.53 7.06 -5.72
C ALA A 261 8.05 6.70 -5.86
N ILE A 262 7.15 7.57 -5.39
CA ILE A 262 5.71 7.27 -5.49
C ILE A 262 5.23 7.27 -6.95
N ARG A 263 5.72 8.18 -7.79
CA ARG A 263 5.37 8.18 -9.22
C ARG A 263 5.90 6.94 -9.94
N LYS A 264 7.07 6.48 -9.55
CA LYS A 264 7.65 5.26 -10.10
C LYS A 264 6.79 4.03 -9.78
N VAL A 265 6.42 3.80 -8.53
CA VAL A 265 5.55 2.66 -8.17
C VAL A 265 4.16 2.78 -8.82
N GLU A 266 3.63 3.97 -8.95
CA GLU A 266 2.35 4.20 -9.63
C GLU A 266 2.41 3.80 -11.12
N SER A 267 3.53 4.06 -11.78
CA SER A 267 3.70 3.68 -13.20
C SER A 267 4.02 2.20 -13.40
N GLU A 268 4.65 1.55 -12.43
CA GLU A 268 5.19 0.21 -12.58
C GLU A 268 4.31 -0.89 -11.99
N SER A 269 3.61 -0.61 -10.89
CA SER A 269 2.97 -1.65 -10.09
C SER A 269 1.53 -1.37 -9.67
N MET A 270 0.97 -0.22 -10.04
CA MET A 270 -0.38 0.16 -9.59
C MET A 270 -1.46 -0.66 -10.29
N LEU A 271 -2.37 -1.24 -9.49
CA LEU A 271 -3.58 -1.92 -9.97
C LEU A 271 -4.78 -0.95 -10.03
N PRO A 272 -5.79 -1.26 -10.84
CA PRO A 272 -6.95 -0.37 -11.05
C PRO A 272 -7.74 -0.04 -9.79
N ASP A 273 -7.70 -0.87 -8.78
CA ASP A 273 -8.38 -0.67 -7.49
C ASP A 273 -7.63 0.24 -6.51
N GLY A 274 -6.51 0.82 -6.96
CA GLY A 274 -5.79 1.88 -6.26
C GLY A 274 -4.68 1.39 -5.32
N VAL A 275 -4.26 0.13 -5.43
CA VAL A 275 -3.22 -0.47 -4.59
C VAL A 275 -2.09 -1.04 -5.46
N PRO A 276 -0.82 -0.91 -5.05
CA PRO A 276 0.28 -1.58 -5.75
C PRO A 276 0.13 -3.10 -5.70
N SER A 277 0.47 -3.76 -6.80
CA SER A 277 0.49 -5.22 -6.86
C SER A 277 1.47 -5.81 -5.85
N SER A 278 1.12 -6.96 -5.28
CA SER A 278 1.96 -7.68 -4.35
C SER A 278 1.63 -9.18 -4.35
N ALA A 279 2.66 -9.98 -4.47
CA ALA A 279 2.70 -11.36 -4.03
C ALA A 279 3.83 -11.49 -3.00
N GLU A 280 3.70 -10.80 -1.84
CA GLU A 280 4.72 -10.36 -0.90
C GLU A 280 5.58 -9.22 -1.48
N PHE A 281 6.07 -9.37 -2.71
CA PHE A 281 6.90 -8.41 -3.42
C PHE A 281 6.09 -7.67 -4.49
N LEU A 282 6.50 -6.44 -4.82
CA LEU A 282 5.96 -5.70 -5.96
C LEU A 282 6.18 -6.50 -7.24
N TYR A 283 5.16 -6.62 -8.08
CA TYR A 283 5.17 -7.54 -9.21
C TYR A 283 4.60 -6.94 -10.51
N GLY A 284 4.92 -5.71 -10.81
CA GLY A 284 4.39 -5.03 -12.00
C GLY A 284 2.89 -4.73 -11.89
N ASN A 285 2.27 -4.28 -12.97
CA ASN A 285 0.88 -3.84 -13.02
C ASN A 285 -0.07 -4.79 -13.75
N SER A 286 0.31 -6.04 -13.94
CA SER A 286 -0.56 -7.05 -14.54
C SER A 286 -1.76 -7.34 -13.65
N ILE A 287 -2.96 -7.30 -14.20
CA ILE A 287 -4.19 -7.66 -13.49
C ILE A 287 -4.28 -9.15 -13.15
N GLY A 288 -3.39 -9.97 -13.70
CA GLY A 288 -3.21 -11.37 -13.28
C GLY A 288 -2.47 -11.53 -11.95
N THR A 289 -2.06 -10.43 -11.30
CA THR A 289 -1.45 -10.43 -9.96
C THR A 289 -2.50 -10.17 -8.88
N SER A 290 -2.04 -10.22 -7.64
CA SER A 290 -2.83 -9.83 -6.46
C SER A 290 -2.24 -8.60 -5.79
N HIS A 291 -2.87 -8.17 -4.72
CA HIS A 291 -2.29 -7.33 -3.69
C HIS A 291 -2.55 -7.94 -2.31
N GLU A 292 -1.65 -7.68 -1.40
CA GLU A 292 -1.70 -8.09 -0.02
C GLU A 292 -2.52 -7.09 0.81
N THR A 293 -3.34 -7.58 1.74
CA THR A 293 -4.13 -6.69 2.61
C THR A 293 -3.26 -5.75 3.44
N CYS A 294 -2.06 -6.16 3.85
CA CYS A 294 -1.11 -5.25 4.53
C CYS A 294 -0.73 -4.06 3.65
N VAL A 295 -0.52 -4.29 2.35
CA VAL A 295 -0.17 -3.20 1.42
C VAL A 295 -1.30 -2.18 1.32
N ILE A 296 -2.56 -2.61 1.31
CA ILE A 296 -3.71 -1.67 1.33
C ILE A 296 -3.59 -0.71 2.51
N VAL A 297 -3.32 -1.26 3.70
CA VAL A 297 -3.27 -0.50 4.95
C VAL A 297 -2.05 0.42 5.00
N ASP A 298 -0.87 -0.11 4.75
CA ASP A 298 0.38 0.64 4.91
C ASP A 298 0.61 1.66 3.78
N TYR A 299 0.16 1.36 2.57
CA TYR A 299 0.18 2.32 1.47
C TYR A 299 -0.77 3.50 1.73
N THR A 300 -2.00 3.25 2.18
CA THR A 300 -2.95 4.32 2.50
C THR A 300 -2.50 5.15 3.71
N TRP A 301 -1.86 4.53 4.71
CA TRP A 301 -1.20 5.26 5.79
C TRP A 301 -0.12 6.21 5.26
N THR A 302 0.73 5.73 4.40
CA THR A 302 1.77 6.54 3.73
C THR A 302 1.16 7.68 2.91
N LEU A 303 0.13 7.40 2.11
CA LEU A 303 -0.60 8.45 1.36
C LEU A 303 -1.18 9.53 2.27
N SER A 304 -1.59 9.18 3.50
CA SER A 304 -2.06 10.17 4.46
C SER A 304 -0.97 11.15 4.89
N HIS A 305 0.28 10.72 4.97
CA HIS A 305 1.42 11.61 5.18
C HIS A 305 1.71 12.49 3.97
N PHE A 306 1.58 11.96 2.75
CA PHE A 306 1.67 12.78 1.54
C PHE A 306 0.60 13.87 1.51
N LEU A 307 -0.62 13.55 1.90
CA LEU A 307 -1.71 14.52 2.04
C LEU A 307 -1.38 15.61 3.07
N GLN A 308 -0.91 15.22 4.25
CA GLN A 308 -0.56 16.15 5.32
C GLN A 308 0.58 17.08 4.92
N VAL A 309 1.66 16.55 4.36
CA VAL A 309 2.87 17.31 4.08
C VAL A 309 2.68 18.20 2.86
N THR A 310 2.12 17.69 1.78
CA THR A 310 2.02 18.43 0.51
C THR A 310 0.72 19.22 0.35
N GLY A 311 -0.36 18.82 1.01
CA GLY A 311 -1.68 19.42 0.85
C GLY A 311 -2.30 19.19 -0.54
N GLN A 312 -1.83 18.19 -1.30
CA GLN A 312 -2.37 17.89 -2.63
C GLN A 312 -3.57 16.96 -2.51
N ALA A 313 -4.67 17.32 -3.17
CA ALA A 313 -5.95 16.60 -3.07
C ALA A 313 -5.89 15.17 -3.66
N GLU A 314 -5.00 14.93 -4.60
CA GLU A 314 -4.84 13.62 -5.25
C GLU A 314 -4.56 12.48 -4.25
N TRP A 315 -3.89 12.76 -3.14
CA TRP A 315 -3.60 11.71 -2.15
C TRP A 315 -4.85 11.23 -1.44
N ALA A 316 -5.79 12.14 -1.18
CA ALA A 316 -7.08 11.77 -0.63
C ALA A 316 -7.93 10.98 -1.64
N ASP A 317 -7.88 11.34 -2.93
CA ASP A 317 -8.55 10.58 -4.00
C ASP A 317 -8.03 9.13 -4.06
N LYS A 318 -6.70 8.94 -3.93
CA LYS A 318 -6.06 7.62 -3.91
C LYS A 318 -6.38 6.81 -2.65
N ILE A 319 -6.44 7.46 -1.49
CA ILE A 319 -6.84 6.79 -0.24
C ILE A 319 -8.28 6.27 -0.38
N GLU A 320 -9.20 7.09 -0.86
CA GLU A 320 -10.59 6.69 -1.08
C GLU A 320 -10.68 5.55 -2.10
N GLN A 321 -9.95 5.63 -3.22
CA GLN A 321 -9.93 4.57 -4.22
C GLN A 321 -9.43 3.25 -3.63
N ALA A 322 -8.33 3.24 -2.89
CA ALA A 322 -7.79 2.04 -2.28
C ALA A 322 -8.73 1.43 -1.23
N VAL A 323 -9.24 2.25 -0.30
CA VAL A 323 -10.07 1.75 0.80
C VAL A 323 -11.45 1.30 0.32
N TYR A 324 -12.11 2.09 -0.52
CA TYR A 324 -13.47 1.76 -0.99
C TYR A 324 -13.51 0.60 -2.00
N ASN A 325 -12.40 0.33 -2.68
CA ASN A 325 -12.32 -0.80 -3.60
C ASN A 325 -11.55 -1.97 -2.98
N ALA A 326 -10.23 -1.98 -3.04
CA ALA A 326 -9.40 -3.08 -2.55
C ALA A 326 -9.68 -3.41 -1.07
N GLY A 327 -9.75 -2.38 -0.20
CA GLY A 327 -9.98 -2.55 1.22
C GLY A 327 -11.32 -3.21 1.54
N MET A 328 -12.40 -2.69 0.97
CA MET A 328 -13.73 -3.27 1.15
C MET A 328 -13.91 -4.61 0.45
N GLY A 329 -13.17 -4.87 -0.62
CA GLY A 329 -13.17 -6.13 -1.35
C GLY A 329 -12.38 -7.26 -0.67
N ALA A 330 -11.47 -6.94 0.24
CA ALA A 330 -10.62 -7.90 0.94
C ALA A 330 -11.27 -8.49 2.21
N ILE A 331 -12.41 -7.98 2.65
CA ILE A 331 -13.09 -8.38 3.90
C ILE A 331 -14.52 -8.85 3.63
N THR A 332 -15.02 -9.74 4.49
CA THR A 332 -16.46 -10.01 4.56
C THR A 332 -17.19 -8.83 5.20
N LYS A 333 -18.44 -8.58 4.79
CA LYS A 333 -19.17 -7.37 5.18
C LYS A 333 -19.64 -7.37 6.65
N ASP A 334 -19.53 -8.50 7.32
CA ASP A 334 -19.68 -8.64 8.77
C ASP A 334 -18.36 -8.48 9.52
N PHE A 335 -17.26 -8.23 8.81
CA PHE A 335 -15.90 -8.10 9.34
C PHE A 335 -15.41 -9.33 10.13
N ARG A 336 -15.85 -10.52 9.77
CA ARG A 336 -15.49 -11.78 10.45
C ARG A 336 -14.40 -12.57 9.72
N SER A 337 -14.09 -12.22 8.49
CA SER A 337 -13.06 -12.87 7.69
C SER A 337 -12.42 -11.88 6.73
N LEU A 338 -11.17 -12.14 6.36
CA LEU A 338 -10.39 -11.36 5.41
C LEU A 338 -9.65 -12.29 4.46
N GLN A 339 -9.18 -11.74 3.35
CA GLN A 339 -8.18 -12.37 2.49
C GLN A 339 -6.77 -11.90 2.86
N TYR A 340 -5.79 -12.76 2.72
CA TYR A 340 -4.39 -12.35 2.70
C TYR A 340 -4.07 -11.68 1.35
N PHE A 341 -4.29 -12.40 0.26
CA PHE A 341 -4.25 -11.86 -1.09
C PHE A 341 -5.65 -11.73 -1.67
N SER A 342 -5.92 -10.58 -2.26
CA SER A 342 -7.07 -10.34 -3.12
C SER A 342 -6.64 -9.82 -4.49
N SER A 343 -7.52 -9.84 -5.47
CA SER A 343 -7.16 -9.44 -6.83
C SER A 343 -8.30 -8.71 -7.53
N VAL A 344 -7.91 -7.93 -8.52
CA VAL A 344 -8.82 -7.13 -9.35
C VAL A 344 -9.81 -8.02 -10.08
N ASN A 345 -9.33 -9.09 -10.70
CA ASN A 345 -10.15 -10.18 -11.23
C ASN A 345 -9.98 -11.40 -10.33
N GLN A 346 -11.07 -11.83 -9.69
CA GLN A 346 -11.06 -12.92 -8.71
C GLN A 346 -12.19 -13.90 -9.00
N PHE A 347 -11.88 -15.04 -9.59
CA PHE A 347 -12.88 -15.99 -10.06
C PHE A 347 -13.15 -17.12 -9.09
N ILE A 348 -12.28 -17.32 -8.12
CA ILE A 348 -12.37 -18.33 -7.08
C ILE A 348 -11.63 -17.86 -5.83
N ALA A 349 -12.14 -18.19 -4.65
CA ALA A 349 -11.53 -17.86 -3.37
C ALA A 349 -11.72 -19.00 -2.39
N THR A 350 -10.81 -19.97 -2.41
CA THR A 350 -10.85 -21.18 -1.56
C THR A 350 -9.52 -21.38 -0.86
N GLY A 351 -9.48 -22.23 0.16
CA GLY A 351 -8.25 -22.56 0.89
C GLY A 351 -7.17 -23.23 0.02
N SER A 352 -7.53 -23.74 -1.15
CA SER A 352 -6.60 -24.34 -2.11
C SER A 352 -6.43 -23.54 -3.40
N SER A 353 -7.16 -22.41 -3.57
CA SER A 353 -7.05 -21.57 -4.76
C SER A 353 -5.89 -20.58 -4.67
N ASN A 354 -5.41 -20.15 -5.83
CA ASN A 354 -4.39 -19.11 -5.93
C ASN A 354 -4.38 -18.51 -7.34
N HIS A 355 -3.54 -17.53 -7.57
CA HIS A 355 -3.24 -17.06 -8.91
C HIS A 355 -2.40 -18.10 -9.66
N ASN A 356 -2.64 -18.24 -10.96
CA ASN A 356 -1.84 -19.11 -11.81
C ASN A 356 -0.35 -18.71 -11.83
N ILE A 357 -0.10 -17.44 -11.64
CA ILE A 357 1.22 -16.83 -11.78
C ILE A 357 2.20 -17.25 -10.67
N TYR A 358 1.76 -17.49 -9.45
CA TYR A 358 2.65 -17.84 -8.34
C TYR A 358 2.12 -18.93 -7.41
N LYS A 359 1.27 -19.75 -7.77
CA LYS A 359 0.77 -21.03 -7.19
C LYS A 359 1.37 -21.48 -5.84
N HIS A 360 1.68 -20.56 -4.95
CA HIS A 360 2.28 -20.88 -3.66
C HIS A 360 1.40 -20.35 -2.51
N GLY A 361 1.64 -20.87 -1.34
CA GLY A 361 0.80 -20.65 -0.18
C GLY A 361 -0.50 -21.46 -0.25
N SER A 362 -1.10 -21.65 0.89
CA SER A 362 -2.44 -22.18 1.01
C SER A 362 -3.25 -21.19 1.83
N THR A 363 -4.56 -21.20 1.62
CA THR A 363 -5.50 -20.31 2.31
C THR A 363 -5.44 -18.82 1.96
N TRP A 364 -4.41 -18.32 1.30
CA TRP A 364 -4.16 -16.89 1.14
C TRP A 364 -5.25 -16.14 0.37
N MET A 365 -5.92 -16.78 -0.58
CA MET A 365 -7.07 -16.19 -1.28
C MET A 365 -8.42 -16.51 -0.63
N ALA A 366 -8.48 -17.38 0.36
CA ALA A 366 -9.72 -17.67 1.07
C ALA A 366 -10.10 -16.52 2.03
N TYR A 367 -11.38 -16.34 2.30
CA TYR A 367 -11.85 -15.47 3.38
C TYR A 367 -11.81 -16.25 4.69
N ARG A 368 -10.90 -15.86 5.59
CA ARG A 368 -10.66 -16.53 6.88
C ARG A 368 -10.38 -15.51 7.97
N PRO A 369 -10.64 -15.83 9.25
CA PRO A 369 -10.22 -14.99 10.37
C PRO A 369 -8.70 -14.88 10.50
N THR A 370 -7.98 -15.95 10.15
CA THR A 370 -6.53 -16.05 10.23
C THR A 370 -5.97 -16.85 9.06
N HIS A 371 -4.73 -16.59 8.69
CA HIS A 371 -4.02 -17.24 7.59
C HIS A 371 -2.72 -17.91 8.07
N GLU A 372 -2.02 -18.56 7.16
CA GLU A 372 -0.70 -19.14 7.40
C GLU A 372 0.28 -18.10 7.94
N THR A 373 0.32 -16.92 7.29
CA THR A 373 1.04 -15.74 7.75
C THR A 373 0.02 -14.73 8.26
N GLU A 374 0.25 -14.10 9.40
CA GLU A 374 -0.82 -13.37 10.10
C GLU A 374 -0.73 -11.86 10.03
N CYS A 375 0.27 -11.28 9.36
CA CYS A 375 0.41 -9.82 9.30
C CYS A 375 -0.88 -9.12 8.84
N CYS A 376 -1.58 -9.69 7.85
CA CYS A 376 -2.84 -9.16 7.36
C CYS A 376 -3.97 -9.23 8.38
N SER A 377 -4.00 -10.31 9.21
CA SER A 377 -4.98 -10.43 10.28
C SER A 377 -4.81 -9.37 11.38
N GLY A 378 -3.57 -8.93 11.61
CA GLY A 378 -3.28 -7.77 12.47
C GLY A 378 -3.65 -6.45 11.78
N ASN A 379 -3.16 -6.28 10.55
CA ASN A 379 -3.25 -5.04 9.81
C ASN A 379 -4.69 -4.61 9.47
N VAL A 380 -5.57 -5.54 9.14
CA VAL A 380 -6.95 -5.23 8.75
C VAL A 380 -7.70 -4.45 9.83
N ASN A 381 -7.36 -4.66 11.10
CA ASN A 381 -8.04 -4.01 12.23
C ASN A 381 -7.80 -2.49 12.27
N ARG A 382 -6.71 -2.00 11.71
CA ARG A 382 -6.41 -0.56 11.68
C ARG A 382 -6.80 0.15 10.37
N MET A 383 -7.27 -0.58 9.37
CA MET A 383 -7.60 -0.03 8.03
C MET A 383 -8.66 1.06 8.10
N LEU A 384 -9.87 0.72 8.55
CA LEU A 384 -10.97 1.69 8.63
C LEU A 384 -10.75 2.74 9.73
N PRO A 385 -10.24 2.42 10.94
CA PRO A 385 -9.91 3.45 11.92
C PRO A 385 -8.87 4.46 11.41
N ASN A 386 -7.84 4.01 10.70
CA ASN A 386 -6.88 4.93 10.08
C ASN A 386 -7.54 5.83 9.02
N PHE A 387 -8.46 5.28 8.24
CA PHE A 387 -9.24 6.06 7.27
C PHE A 387 -10.07 7.14 7.96
N VAL A 388 -10.83 6.79 8.99
CA VAL A 388 -11.67 7.73 9.74
C VAL A 388 -10.85 8.82 10.42
N SER A 389 -9.74 8.46 11.06
CA SER A 389 -8.85 9.41 11.75
C SER A 389 -8.25 10.47 10.81
N ARG A 390 -8.32 10.30 9.50
CA ARG A 390 -7.78 11.22 8.48
C ARG A 390 -8.86 11.94 7.67
N MET A 391 -10.14 11.71 7.95
CA MET A 391 -11.23 12.38 7.22
C MET A 391 -11.21 13.89 7.40
N TRP A 392 -10.81 14.34 8.57
CA TRP A 392 -10.73 15.74 8.93
C TRP A 392 -9.32 16.09 9.39
N MET A 393 -8.83 17.24 8.93
CA MET A 393 -7.54 17.79 9.30
C MET A 393 -7.72 19.28 9.66
N THR A 394 -6.65 19.90 10.15
CA THR A 394 -6.61 21.34 10.36
C THR A 394 -5.54 21.99 9.48
N ASP A 395 -5.78 23.20 9.02
CA ASP A 395 -4.74 24.04 8.44
C ASP A 395 -3.88 24.69 9.56
N GLY A 396 -2.70 25.23 9.20
CA GLY A 396 -1.81 25.88 10.17
C GLY A 396 -2.42 27.12 10.87
N GLU A 397 -3.60 27.55 10.44
CA GLU A 397 -4.32 28.72 10.97
C GLU A 397 -5.51 28.31 11.85
N GLY A 398 -5.70 27.00 12.07
CA GLY A 398 -6.80 26.46 12.89
C GLY A 398 -8.12 26.30 12.14
N GLY A 399 -8.12 26.37 10.81
CA GLY A 399 -9.27 26.06 9.97
C GLY A 399 -9.47 24.56 9.78
N ALA A 400 -10.73 24.12 9.65
CA ALA A 400 -11.08 22.73 9.35
C ALA A 400 -10.85 22.42 7.86
N VAL A 401 -10.33 21.23 7.59
CA VAL A 401 -10.12 20.70 6.25
C VAL A 401 -10.87 19.36 6.13
N ALA A 402 -11.92 19.33 5.32
CA ALA A 402 -12.63 18.12 4.95
C ALA A 402 -11.82 17.41 3.85
N ALA A 403 -10.93 16.50 4.28
CA ALA A 403 -9.89 15.93 3.42
C ALA A 403 -10.34 14.64 2.73
N ILE A 404 -10.94 13.72 3.47
CA ILE A 404 -11.46 12.45 2.98
C ILE A 404 -12.96 12.41 3.26
N TYR A 405 -13.76 11.98 2.31
CA TYR A 405 -15.20 12.06 2.42
C TYR A 405 -15.87 10.76 2.87
N GLY A 406 -16.89 10.94 3.67
CA GLY A 406 -17.77 9.94 4.22
C GLY A 406 -18.63 10.54 5.34
N PRO A 407 -19.72 9.86 5.74
CA PRO A 407 -20.57 10.37 6.83
C PRO A 407 -19.78 10.35 8.15
N SER A 408 -19.64 11.53 8.75
CA SER A 408 -18.80 11.73 9.94
C SER A 408 -19.18 12.99 10.72
N THR A 409 -18.68 13.08 11.94
CA THR A 409 -18.74 14.27 12.78
C THR A 409 -17.34 14.61 13.26
N ALA A 410 -16.96 15.89 13.22
CA ALA A 410 -15.70 16.35 13.77
C ALA A 410 -15.90 17.62 14.61
N THR A 411 -15.22 17.72 15.74
CA THR A 411 -15.28 18.87 16.64
C THR A 411 -13.93 19.58 16.68
N PHE A 412 -13.94 20.90 16.52
CA PHE A 412 -12.78 21.76 16.48
C PHE A 412 -12.84 22.80 17.58
N THR A 413 -11.73 22.98 18.29
CA THR A 413 -11.60 24.03 19.29
C THR A 413 -11.20 25.35 18.66
N THR A 414 -11.99 26.41 18.87
CA THR A 414 -11.68 27.77 18.42
C THR A 414 -11.46 28.69 19.62
N ALA A 415 -10.99 29.91 19.37
CA ALA A 415 -10.81 30.91 20.42
C ALA A 415 -12.10 31.24 21.19
N ASN A 416 -13.26 31.06 20.55
CA ASN A 416 -14.58 31.38 21.13
C ASN A 416 -15.38 30.13 21.51
N GLY A 417 -14.76 28.98 21.61
CA GLY A 417 -15.39 27.71 21.99
C GLY A 417 -15.40 26.67 20.87
N ALA A 418 -15.99 25.53 21.13
CA ALA A 418 -16.01 24.42 20.19
C ALA A 418 -17.00 24.64 19.03
N VAL A 419 -16.62 24.19 17.84
CA VAL A 419 -17.47 24.10 16.63
C VAL A 419 -17.45 22.65 16.15
N THR A 420 -18.62 22.08 15.96
CA THR A 420 -18.81 20.73 15.46
C THR A 420 -19.41 20.77 14.05
N ILE A 421 -18.81 20.02 13.15
CA ILE A 421 -19.32 19.82 11.78
C ILE A 421 -19.78 18.37 11.65
N THR A 422 -21.04 18.15 11.26
CA THR A 422 -21.59 16.85 10.92
C THR A 422 -21.76 16.77 9.41
N CYS A 423 -21.03 15.87 8.77
CA CYS A 423 -21.18 15.55 7.37
C CYS A 423 -22.21 14.42 7.22
N GLU A 424 -23.36 14.77 6.63
CA GLU A 424 -24.40 13.82 6.24
C GLU A 424 -24.29 13.55 4.74
N THR A 425 -24.11 12.27 4.38
CA THR A 425 -23.90 11.89 2.99
C THR A 425 -24.01 10.39 2.79
N ASP A 426 -24.40 9.98 1.58
CA ASP A 426 -24.29 8.61 1.08
C ASP A 426 -23.04 8.39 0.22
N TYR A 427 -22.13 9.37 0.22
CA TYR A 427 -20.84 9.24 -0.46
C TYR A 427 -20.09 7.97 0.03
N PRO A 428 -19.47 7.17 -0.83
CA PRO A 428 -19.15 7.42 -2.26
C PRO A 428 -20.23 7.03 -3.26
N PHE A 429 -21.45 6.67 -2.86
CA PHE A 429 -22.54 6.25 -3.75
C PHE A 429 -23.34 7.44 -4.24
N GLY A 430 -23.58 8.40 -3.37
CA GLY A 430 -24.27 9.68 -3.65
C GLY A 430 -23.28 10.81 -3.97
N GLU A 431 -23.80 11.87 -4.58
CA GLU A 431 -23.03 13.01 -5.10
C GLU A 431 -23.08 14.24 -4.18
N THR A 432 -23.90 14.21 -3.13
CA THR A 432 -24.14 15.36 -2.25
C THR A 432 -23.60 15.10 -0.85
N LEU A 433 -22.87 16.08 -0.34
CA LEU A 433 -22.39 16.12 1.03
C LEU A 433 -23.00 17.35 1.71
N THR A 434 -23.67 17.15 2.84
CA THR A 434 -24.26 18.21 3.64
C THR A 434 -23.51 18.33 4.97
N PHE A 435 -22.89 19.48 5.19
CA PHE A 435 -22.14 19.77 6.41
C PHE A 435 -22.99 20.70 7.29
N ASN A 436 -23.56 20.13 8.35
CA ASN A 436 -24.32 20.85 9.36
C ASN A 436 -23.39 21.33 10.45
N VAL A 437 -23.40 22.65 10.74
CA VAL A 437 -22.50 23.28 11.69
C VAL A 437 -23.23 23.62 12.98
N SER A 438 -22.70 23.19 14.12
CA SER A 438 -23.15 23.50 15.46
C SER A 438 -21.97 23.97 16.33
N GLY A 439 -22.24 24.68 17.41
CA GLY A 439 -21.15 25.10 18.30
C GLY A 439 -21.50 26.26 19.19
N ALA A 440 -20.50 26.78 19.92
CA ALA A 440 -20.65 27.88 20.85
C ALA A 440 -21.11 29.17 20.15
N GLU A 441 -21.87 30.00 20.85
CA GLU A 441 -22.30 31.31 20.35
C GLU A 441 -21.08 32.18 20.04
N GLY A 442 -21.06 32.75 18.85
CA GLY A 442 -19.95 33.64 18.38
C GLY A 442 -18.71 32.85 17.91
N ALA A 443 -18.65 31.55 18.05
CA ALA A 443 -17.57 30.75 17.49
C ALA A 443 -17.71 30.65 15.95
N THR A 444 -16.59 30.79 15.26
CA THR A 444 -16.51 30.67 13.80
C THR A 444 -15.32 29.80 13.42
N LEU A 445 -15.45 29.04 12.32
CA LEU A 445 -14.44 28.10 11.86
C LEU A 445 -14.24 28.25 10.35
N PRO A 446 -13.03 28.62 9.87
CA PRO A 446 -12.73 28.51 8.45
C PRO A 446 -12.87 27.07 7.98
N LEU A 447 -13.52 26.87 6.83
CA LEU A 447 -13.73 25.53 6.27
C LEU A 447 -13.14 25.44 4.88
N THR A 448 -12.33 24.41 4.67
CA THR A 448 -11.74 24.05 3.41
C THR A 448 -12.30 22.70 2.95
N LEU A 449 -12.76 22.64 1.68
CA LEU A 449 -13.36 21.47 1.06
C LEU A 449 -12.45 20.92 -0.03
N ARG A 450 -12.33 19.60 -0.15
CA ARG A 450 -11.64 18.95 -1.26
C ARG A 450 -12.54 18.89 -2.49
N ILE A 451 -11.98 19.19 -3.64
CA ILE A 451 -12.62 18.94 -4.94
C ILE A 451 -11.84 17.80 -5.59
N PRO A 452 -12.41 16.58 -5.68
CA PRO A 452 -11.73 15.43 -6.25
C PRO A 452 -11.31 15.65 -7.70
N ALA A 453 -10.24 15.00 -8.15
CA ALA A 453 -9.74 15.16 -9.51
C ALA A 453 -10.72 14.67 -10.59
N TRP A 454 -11.57 13.69 -10.26
CA TRP A 454 -12.61 13.16 -11.14
C TRP A 454 -13.84 14.10 -11.28
N CYS A 455 -13.97 15.15 -10.46
CA CYS A 455 -15.14 16.03 -10.46
C CYS A 455 -14.84 17.39 -11.11
N SER A 456 -15.29 17.59 -12.34
CA SER A 456 -15.08 18.84 -13.08
C SER A 456 -16.16 19.91 -12.84
N ASN A 457 -17.33 19.53 -12.31
CA ASN A 457 -18.51 20.37 -12.19
C ASN A 457 -19.01 20.49 -10.74
N ALA A 458 -18.09 20.59 -9.79
CA ALA A 458 -18.43 20.75 -8.38
C ALA A 458 -19.20 22.06 -8.15
N SER A 459 -20.12 22.03 -7.17
CA SER A 459 -20.82 23.24 -6.72
C SER A 459 -20.92 23.27 -5.20
N VAL A 460 -20.92 24.46 -4.61
CA VAL A 460 -21.07 24.68 -3.18
C VAL A 460 -22.10 25.75 -2.88
N ALA A 461 -22.94 25.48 -1.90
CA ALA A 461 -23.91 26.43 -1.36
C ALA A 461 -23.80 26.52 0.16
N VAL A 462 -24.08 27.72 0.71
CA VAL A 462 -24.19 27.93 2.16
C VAL A 462 -25.60 28.44 2.44
N ASN A 463 -26.32 27.75 3.32
CA ASN A 463 -27.70 28.04 3.67
C ASN A 463 -28.60 28.14 2.41
N GLY A 464 -28.38 27.25 1.45
CA GLY A 464 -29.12 27.19 0.17
C GLY A 464 -28.71 28.26 -0.85
N SER A 465 -27.79 29.14 -0.52
CA SER A 465 -27.30 30.17 -1.45
C SER A 465 -25.98 29.73 -2.09
N PRO A 466 -25.87 29.71 -3.42
CA PRO A 466 -24.62 29.41 -4.10
C PRO A 466 -23.50 30.33 -3.65
N VAL A 467 -22.29 29.80 -3.50
CA VAL A 467 -21.09 30.54 -3.14
C VAL A 467 -20.27 30.83 -4.41
N ASP A 468 -19.93 32.10 -4.61
CA ASP A 468 -19.00 32.48 -5.67
C ASP A 468 -17.58 32.11 -5.28
N LEU A 469 -17.17 30.92 -5.69
CA LEU A 469 -15.87 30.31 -5.39
C LEU A 469 -15.41 29.45 -6.56
N THR A 470 -14.16 29.62 -6.96
CA THR A 470 -13.54 28.73 -7.96
C THR A 470 -13.31 27.34 -7.36
N LEU A 471 -13.95 26.34 -7.95
CA LEU A 471 -13.85 24.93 -7.58
C LEU A 471 -13.11 24.17 -8.69
N SER A 472 -11.80 24.07 -8.56
CA SER A 472 -10.98 23.34 -9.53
C SER A 472 -10.85 21.88 -9.14
N ALA A 473 -11.04 20.96 -10.08
CA ALA A 473 -10.80 19.53 -9.88
C ALA A 473 -9.36 19.28 -9.38
N GLY A 474 -9.20 18.35 -8.44
CA GLY A 474 -7.90 17.98 -7.87
C GLY A 474 -7.32 19.02 -6.89
N THR A 475 -8.15 19.91 -6.31
CA THR A 475 -7.68 20.95 -5.39
C THR A 475 -8.49 21.02 -4.10
N PHE A 476 -7.98 21.81 -3.18
CA PHE A 476 -8.72 22.23 -1.98
C PHE A 476 -9.24 23.65 -2.15
N ALA A 477 -10.49 23.90 -1.79
CA ALA A 477 -11.16 25.18 -1.90
C ALA A 477 -11.60 25.68 -0.51
N LYS A 478 -11.01 26.78 -0.02
CA LYS A 478 -11.38 27.42 1.25
C LYS A 478 -12.60 28.32 1.05
N LEU A 479 -13.63 28.14 1.85
CA LEU A 479 -14.80 28.99 1.80
C LEU A 479 -14.42 30.46 2.09
N PRO A 480 -15.04 31.43 1.39
CA PRO A 480 -14.70 32.85 1.54
C PRO A 480 -15.08 33.43 2.92
N LYS A 481 -15.96 32.74 3.63
CA LYS A 481 -16.39 33.10 4.99
C LYS A 481 -16.30 31.88 5.90
N ALA A 482 -15.82 32.07 7.13
CA ALA A 482 -15.87 31.07 8.16
C ALA A 482 -17.33 30.69 8.49
N VAL A 483 -17.55 29.39 8.71
CA VAL A 483 -18.85 28.88 9.11
C VAL A 483 -19.08 29.04 10.62
N LYS A 484 -20.34 29.05 11.02
CA LYS A 484 -20.77 29.21 12.42
C LYS A 484 -21.97 28.31 12.72
N SER A 485 -22.31 28.22 14.00
CA SER A 485 -23.50 27.48 14.44
C SER A 485 -24.76 27.87 13.67
N GLY A 486 -25.49 26.87 13.16
CA GLY A 486 -26.70 27.03 12.35
C GLY A 486 -26.43 27.13 10.84
N ASP A 487 -25.19 27.21 10.38
CA ASP A 487 -24.87 27.15 8.97
C ASP A 487 -24.97 25.71 8.45
N MET A 488 -25.44 25.59 7.21
CA MET A 488 -25.48 24.37 6.43
C MET A 488 -24.70 24.58 5.13
N VAL A 489 -23.64 23.80 4.93
CA VAL A 489 -22.85 23.82 3.68
C VAL A 489 -23.21 22.61 2.87
N THR A 490 -23.59 22.79 1.62
CA THR A 490 -23.87 21.70 0.68
C THR A 490 -22.82 21.70 -0.42
N LEU A 491 -22.07 20.63 -0.53
CA LEU A 491 -21.13 20.36 -1.61
C LEU A 491 -21.74 19.30 -2.52
N THR A 492 -21.82 19.60 -3.81
CA THR A 492 -22.28 18.63 -4.82
C THR A 492 -21.12 18.29 -5.74
N LEU A 493 -20.87 17.01 -5.90
CA LEU A 493 -19.77 16.43 -6.68
C LEU A 493 -20.34 15.49 -7.75
N PRO A 494 -20.81 16.01 -8.90
CA PRO A 494 -21.36 15.17 -9.97
C PRO A 494 -20.34 14.13 -10.45
N MET A 495 -20.78 12.87 -10.52
CA MET A 495 -19.97 11.74 -10.90
C MET A 495 -20.34 11.25 -12.30
N THR A 496 -19.37 11.22 -13.18
CA THR A 496 -19.51 10.63 -14.52
C THR A 496 -18.93 9.20 -14.55
N ILE A 497 -19.45 8.38 -15.48
CA ILE A 497 -18.85 7.08 -15.75
C ILE A 497 -17.61 7.30 -16.61
N GLU A 498 -16.49 6.75 -16.18
CA GLU A 498 -15.22 6.70 -16.90
C GLU A 498 -14.93 5.27 -17.32
N LYS A 499 -14.77 5.02 -18.62
CA LYS A 499 -14.20 3.77 -19.15
C LYS A 499 -12.69 3.96 -19.24
N LYS A 500 -11.95 3.21 -18.43
CA LYS A 500 -10.49 3.20 -18.44
C LYS A 500 -9.98 2.05 -19.29
N VAL A 501 -9.06 2.35 -20.19
CA VAL A 501 -8.36 1.36 -21.00
C VAL A 501 -7.03 1.04 -20.33
N LEU A 502 -6.83 -0.24 -20.03
CA LEU A 502 -5.57 -0.78 -19.55
C LEU A 502 -4.86 -1.43 -20.75
N GLU A 503 -3.80 -0.80 -21.19
CA GLU A 503 -3.10 -1.22 -22.42
C GLU A 503 -2.73 -2.72 -22.35
N GLY A 504 -3.10 -3.46 -23.38
CA GLY A 504 -2.85 -4.91 -23.44
C GLY A 504 -3.69 -5.78 -22.51
N GLN A 505 -4.45 -5.21 -21.58
CA GLN A 505 -5.14 -5.96 -20.53
C GLN A 505 -6.67 -5.88 -20.62
N GLY A 506 -7.24 -4.79 -21.14
CA GLY A 506 -8.67 -4.63 -21.29
C GLY A 506 -9.21 -3.31 -20.79
N VAL A 507 -10.48 -3.32 -20.35
CA VAL A 507 -11.17 -2.11 -19.89
C VAL A 507 -11.82 -2.32 -18.53
N CYS A 508 -11.86 -1.27 -17.73
CA CYS A 508 -12.62 -1.22 -16.48
C CYS A 508 -13.45 0.07 -16.42
N PHE A 509 -14.36 0.12 -15.46
CA PHE A 509 -15.34 1.22 -15.34
C PHE A 509 -15.26 1.81 -13.94
N GLN A 510 -15.19 3.13 -13.87
CA GLN A 510 -15.14 3.88 -12.63
C GLN A 510 -16.23 4.97 -12.62
N ARG A 511 -16.75 5.28 -11.43
CA ARG A 511 -17.64 6.42 -11.18
C ARG A 511 -17.29 7.03 -9.82
N GLY A 512 -16.85 8.27 -9.82
CA GLY A 512 -16.26 8.86 -8.61
C GLY A 512 -15.06 8.04 -8.12
N PRO A 513 -14.93 7.73 -6.84
CA PRO A 513 -13.84 6.89 -6.32
C PRO A 513 -14.08 5.39 -6.51
N LEU A 514 -15.30 4.98 -6.92
CA LEU A 514 -15.68 3.58 -7.01
C LEU A 514 -15.32 2.96 -8.36
N LEU A 515 -14.60 1.86 -8.30
CA LEU A 515 -14.40 0.91 -9.38
C LEU A 515 -15.62 -0.03 -9.42
N TYR A 516 -16.03 -0.46 -10.60
CA TYR A 516 -17.19 -1.34 -10.79
C TYR A 516 -16.78 -2.71 -11.28
N ALA A 517 -17.43 -3.74 -10.78
CA ALA A 517 -17.17 -5.13 -11.09
C ALA A 517 -18.47 -5.91 -11.35
N TYR A 518 -18.40 -6.92 -12.18
CA TYR A 518 -19.43 -7.94 -12.27
C TYR A 518 -19.28 -8.90 -11.09
N ALA A 519 -20.30 -8.94 -10.24
CA ALA A 519 -20.38 -9.91 -9.17
C ALA A 519 -20.70 -11.28 -9.78
N ILE A 520 -19.72 -12.19 -9.73
CA ILE A 520 -19.84 -13.53 -10.27
C ILE A 520 -20.81 -14.32 -9.39
N PRO A 521 -21.86 -14.96 -9.95
CA PRO A 521 -22.70 -15.85 -9.18
C PRO A 521 -21.88 -16.91 -8.49
N GLN A 522 -22.07 -17.08 -7.18
CA GLN A 522 -21.18 -17.85 -6.33
C GLN A 522 -21.91 -18.74 -5.33
N GLN A 523 -21.22 -19.76 -4.85
CA GLN A 523 -21.61 -20.55 -3.70
C GLN A 523 -20.56 -20.37 -2.62
N THR A 524 -21.01 -20.05 -1.40
CA THR A 524 -20.16 -19.96 -0.21
C THR A 524 -20.41 -21.18 0.67
N THR A 525 -19.34 -21.90 1.00
CA THR A 525 -19.37 -23.07 1.89
C THR A 525 -18.31 -22.93 2.97
N GLU A 526 -18.56 -23.47 4.14
CA GLU A 526 -17.58 -23.47 5.22
C GLU A 526 -16.39 -24.36 4.83
N ASP A 527 -15.18 -23.80 4.98
CA ASP A 527 -13.92 -24.52 4.79
C ASP A 527 -13.50 -25.21 6.10
N THR A 528 -13.69 -26.50 6.15
CA THR A 528 -13.33 -27.35 7.29
C THR A 528 -12.04 -28.15 7.08
N GLU A 529 -11.34 -27.92 5.96
CA GLU A 529 -10.10 -28.61 5.64
C GLU A 529 -8.96 -28.17 6.57
N GLU A 530 -8.10 -29.14 6.90
CA GLU A 530 -6.88 -28.88 7.66
C GLU A 530 -5.69 -28.74 6.70
N TYR A 531 -5.08 -27.58 6.72
CA TYR A 531 -3.89 -27.27 5.91
C TYR A 531 -2.63 -27.45 6.76
N ALA A 532 -1.65 -28.19 6.25
CA ALA A 532 -0.44 -28.58 6.98
C ALA A 532 0.39 -27.37 7.48
N ASN A 533 0.35 -26.26 6.76
CA ASN A 533 1.06 -25.04 7.09
C ASN A 533 0.27 -24.07 8.00
N MET A 534 -0.97 -24.39 8.34
CA MET A 534 -1.77 -23.59 9.27
C MET A 534 -1.46 -23.89 10.74
N HIS A 535 -0.62 -24.88 11.07
CA HIS A 535 -0.08 -25.18 12.41
C HIS A 535 -1.10 -25.04 13.56
N GLY A 536 -2.31 -25.58 13.35
CA GLY A 536 -3.38 -25.51 14.36
C GLY A 536 -4.06 -24.16 14.48
N LYS A 537 -3.86 -23.23 13.56
CA LYS A 537 -4.53 -21.93 13.48
C LYS A 537 -6.00 -22.07 13.07
N LYS A 538 -6.78 -22.69 13.92
CA LYS A 538 -8.24 -22.67 13.77
C LYS A 538 -8.79 -21.55 14.65
N PRO A 539 -9.81 -20.82 14.18
CA PRO A 539 -10.52 -19.88 15.04
C PRO A 539 -10.99 -20.58 16.31
N GLU A 540 -10.66 -20.06 17.48
CA GLU A 540 -11.14 -20.61 18.75
C GLU A 540 -12.64 -20.32 18.94
N ASN A 541 -13.15 -19.27 18.29
CA ASN A 541 -14.55 -18.90 18.29
C ASN A 541 -15.27 -19.52 17.07
N PRO A 542 -16.26 -20.41 17.27
CA PRO A 542 -16.95 -21.12 16.19
C PRO A 542 -17.84 -20.22 15.30
N ASP A 543 -18.14 -19.01 15.74
CA ASP A 543 -18.90 -18.03 14.94
C ASP A 543 -18.04 -17.36 13.86
N PHE A 544 -16.72 -17.53 13.93
CA PHE A 544 -15.76 -17.00 12.95
C PHE A 544 -15.29 -18.13 12.03
N LYS A 545 -15.88 -18.19 10.85
CA LYS A 545 -15.70 -19.29 9.92
C LYS A 545 -14.69 -18.98 8.83
N CYS A 546 -14.10 -20.04 8.32
CA CYS A 546 -13.31 -20.03 7.09
C CYS A 546 -14.21 -20.36 5.90
N TRP A 547 -14.05 -19.68 4.78
CA TRP A 547 -14.95 -19.80 3.65
C TRP A 547 -14.25 -20.26 2.37
N ASN A 548 -14.85 -21.23 1.71
CA ASN A 548 -14.59 -21.56 0.30
C ASN A 548 -15.68 -20.91 -0.55
N ILE A 549 -15.29 -20.05 -1.47
CA ILE A 549 -16.20 -19.36 -2.40
C ILE A 549 -15.85 -19.79 -3.81
N THR A 550 -16.82 -20.43 -4.48
CA THR A 550 -16.66 -20.97 -5.84
C THR A 550 -17.69 -20.39 -6.80
N PRO A 551 -17.34 -20.19 -8.08
CA PRO A 551 -18.28 -19.67 -9.06
C PRO A 551 -19.35 -20.71 -9.39
N THR A 552 -20.62 -20.25 -9.51
CA THR A 552 -21.77 -21.07 -9.94
C THR A 552 -22.36 -20.57 -11.26
N GLY A 553 -21.85 -19.46 -11.78
CA GLY A 553 -22.27 -18.86 -13.05
C GLY A 553 -21.09 -18.45 -13.92
N ALA A 554 -21.38 -17.98 -15.10
CA ALA A 554 -20.38 -17.53 -16.05
C ALA A 554 -19.65 -16.27 -15.54
N PHE A 555 -18.34 -16.24 -15.74
CA PHE A 555 -17.47 -15.08 -15.50
C PHE A 555 -16.67 -14.68 -16.76
N ASN A 556 -16.72 -15.47 -17.78
CA ASN A 556 -15.92 -15.41 -18.99
C ASN A 556 -16.49 -14.43 -20.01
N TYR A 557 -16.54 -13.16 -19.64
CA TYR A 557 -17.07 -12.09 -20.47
C TYR A 557 -16.00 -11.14 -20.96
N ALA A 558 -16.13 -10.67 -22.21
CA ALA A 558 -15.41 -9.55 -22.76
C ALA A 558 -16.38 -8.37 -22.95
N TYR A 559 -15.94 -7.17 -22.69
CA TYR A 559 -16.70 -5.95 -23.00
C TYR A 559 -16.87 -5.83 -24.51
N ALA A 560 -18.10 -5.58 -24.96
CA ALA A 560 -18.44 -5.49 -26.39
C ALA A 560 -19.19 -4.18 -26.65
N ASP A 561 -18.42 -3.10 -26.86
CA ASP A 561 -18.98 -1.76 -27.14
C ASP A 561 -19.98 -1.83 -28.31
N ASP A 562 -21.22 -1.47 -28.07
CA ASP A 562 -22.29 -1.45 -29.04
C ASP A 562 -22.74 -0.02 -29.44
N GLY A 563 -21.98 0.98 -28.99
CA GLY A 563 -22.19 2.40 -29.28
C GLY A 563 -23.30 3.04 -28.45
N ARG A 564 -23.84 2.33 -27.44
CA ARG A 564 -24.84 2.91 -26.52
C ARG A 564 -24.13 3.49 -25.29
N ASP A 565 -24.76 4.54 -24.76
CA ASP A 565 -24.28 5.12 -23.50
C ASP A 565 -24.47 4.11 -22.35
N ILE A 566 -23.44 3.98 -21.53
CA ILE A 566 -23.48 3.19 -20.31
C ILE A 566 -24.37 3.93 -19.32
N SER A 567 -25.42 3.27 -18.84
CA SER A 567 -26.39 3.88 -17.92
C SER A 567 -26.12 3.42 -16.48
N VAL A 568 -26.39 4.32 -15.54
CA VAL A 568 -26.39 4.04 -14.11
C VAL A 568 -27.83 3.98 -13.62
N ASN A 569 -28.15 2.94 -12.86
CA ASN A 569 -29.42 2.82 -12.17
C ASN A 569 -29.21 3.05 -10.67
N TYR A 570 -29.96 3.98 -10.10
CA TYR A 570 -29.99 4.28 -8.68
C TYR A 570 -31.31 3.73 -8.12
N PRO A 571 -31.34 2.49 -7.54
CA PRO A 571 -32.47 2.11 -6.71
C PRO A 571 -32.58 3.12 -5.56
N ALA A 572 -33.77 3.45 -5.14
CA ALA A 572 -34.00 4.43 -4.09
C ALA A 572 -33.30 3.99 -2.80
N ILE A 573 -32.47 4.85 -2.25
CA ILE A 573 -31.68 4.59 -1.03
C ILE A 573 -32.58 4.29 0.17
N GLU A 574 -33.81 4.82 0.16
CA GLU A 574 -34.87 4.55 1.16
C GLU A 574 -35.25 3.06 1.26
N GLU A 575 -35.00 2.26 0.21
CA GLU A 575 -35.22 0.81 0.21
C GLU A 575 -34.07 0.03 0.89
N ILE A 576 -32.91 0.68 1.15
CA ILE A 576 -31.69 0.03 1.65
C ILE A 576 -31.71 -0.14 3.18
N GLY A 577 -32.60 0.57 3.87
CA GLY A 577 -33.06 0.30 5.22
C GLY A 577 -31.98 -0.08 6.26
N GLY A 578 -30.97 0.74 6.48
CA GLY A 578 -30.02 0.57 7.58
C GLY A 578 -28.89 -0.46 7.36
N THR A 579 -28.72 -0.96 6.15
CA THR A 579 -27.67 -1.91 5.77
C THR A 579 -26.45 -1.20 5.17
N ILE A 580 -25.33 -1.91 5.10
CA ILE A 580 -24.10 -1.37 4.51
C ILE A 580 -24.25 -1.34 3.00
N PRO A 581 -24.00 -0.19 2.34
CA PRO A 581 -24.11 -0.08 0.89
C PRO A 581 -23.11 -0.94 0.10
N PHE A 582 -22.06 -1.41 0.76
CA PHE A 582 -21.09 -2.37 0.20
C PHE A 582 -21.58 -3.84 0.26
N ASP A 583 -22.72 -4.12 0.84
CA ASP A 583 -23.34 -5.44 0.78
C ASP A 583 -23.98 -5.64 -0.61
N LEU A 584 -23.68 -6.76 -1.27
CA LEU A 584 -24.16 -7.07 -2.62
C LEU A 584 -25.71 -7.05 -2.73
N ASN A 585 -26.41 -7.43 -1.65
CA ASN A 585 -27.88 -7.45 -1.61
C ASN A 585 -28.48 -6.04 -1.53
N TYR A 586 -27.70 -5.04 -1.16
CA TYR A 586 -28.14 -3.68 -0.88
C TYR A 586 -27.39 -2.62 -1.66
N THR A 587 -26.74 -3.01 -2.74
CA THR A 587 -25.95 -2.12 -3.59
C THR A 587 -26.81 -0.99 -4.15
N PRO A 588 -26.53 0.29 -3.82
CA PRO A 588 -27.40 1.40 -4.21
C PRO A 588 -27.23 1.85 -5.66
N VAL A 589 -26.14 1.44 -6.32
CA VAL A 589 -25.80 1.87 -7.67
C VAL A 589 -25.39 0.67 -8.51
N LYS A 590 -25.99 0.50 -9.66
CA LYS A 590 -25.62 -0.51 -10.66
C LYS A 590 -25.33 0.14 -12.01
N MET A 591 -24.39 -0.41 -12.74
CA MET A 591 -23.98 0.05 -14.07
C MET A 591 -24.19 -1.10 -15.06
N ARG A 592 -24.88 -0.84 -16.15
CA ARG A 592 -25.18 -1.87 -17.15
C ARG A 592 -24.27 -1.74 -18.36
N ILE A 593 -23.57 -2.83 -18.70
CA ILE A 593 -22.64 -2.87 -19.84
C ILE A 593 -22.97 -3.99 -20.83
N PRO A 594 -22.67 -3.80 -22.14
CA PRO A 594 -22.74 -4.87 -23.13
C PRO A 594 -21.49 -5.76 -23.09
N VAL A 595 -21.69 -7.09 -23.20
CA VAL A 595 -20.62 -8.07 -23.17
C VAL A 595 -20.86 -9.18 -24.16
N LYS A 596 -19.76 -9.90 -24.52
CA LYS A 596 -19.82 -11.19 -25.22
C LYS A 596 -19.10 -12.25 -24.40
N GLN A 597 -19.60 -13.46 -24.49
CA GLN A 597 -18.99 -14.61 -23.82
C GLN A 597 -17.81 -15.16 -24.61
N ILE A 598 -16.71 -15.42 -23.92
CA ILE A 598 -15.43 -15.87 -24.51
C ILE A 598 -14.98 -17.21 -23.89
N ASP A 599 -14.07 -17.88 -24.57
CA ASP A 599 -13.42 -19.09 -24.05
C ASP A 599 -12.36 -18.69 -23.01
N TRP A 600 -12.74 -18.77 -21.74
CA TRP A 600 -11.91 -18.42 -20.60
C TRP A 600 -12.37 -19.17 -19.37
N SER A 601 -11.47 -19.95 -18.76
CA SER A 601 -11.80 -20.86 -17.67
C SER A 601 -10.72 -20.85 -16.60
N LEU A 602 -11.05 -21.35 -15.41
CA LEU A 602 -10.08 -21.57 -14.35
C LEU A 602 -8.97 -22.53 -14.84
N VAL A 603 -7.75 -22.31 -14.34
CA VAL A 603 -6.64 -23.23 -14.57
C VAL A 603 -6.69 -24.33 -13.53
N ASP A 604 -6.70 -25.59 -13.97
CA ASP A 604 -6.81 -26.77 -13.09
C ASP A 604 -8.00 -26.70 -12.11
N ASP A 605 -9.09 -26.05 -12.52
CA ASP A 605 -10.32 -25.80 -11.74
C ASP A 605 -10.13 -25.09 -10.39
N ARG A 606 -8.97 -24.48 -10.16
CA ARG A 606 -8.62 -23.88 -8.85
C ARG A 606 -7.77 -22.62 -8.92
N TYR A 607 -7.16 -22.30 -10.05
CA TYR A 607 -6.35 -21.11 -10.17
C TYR A 607 -7.02 -20.05 -11.02
N THR A 608 -6.92 -18.78 -10.60
CA THR A 608 -7.36 -17.66 -11.42
C THR A 608 -6.50 -17.59 -12.68
N PRO A 609 -7.11 -17.63 -13.88
CA PRO A 609 -6.37 -17.60 -15.12
C PRO A 609 -5.78 -16.22 -15.41
N THR A 610 -4.77 -16.20 -16.25
CA THR A 610 -4.25 -14.96 -16.82
C THR A 610 -5.30 -14.29 -17.72
N GLN A 611 -5.18 -12.98 -17.90
CA GLN A 611 -6.02 -12.22 -18.80
C GLN A 611 -5.81 -12.69 -20.25
N PRO A 612 -6.89 -12.94 -21.02
CA PRO A 612 -6.77 -13.28 -22.43
C PRO A 612 -6.09 -12.17 -23.23
N GLU A 613 -5.30 -12.55 -24.20
CA GLU A 613 -4.59 -11.61 -25.06
C GLU A 613 -5.56 -10.77 -25.90
N GLN A 614 -5.41 -9.45 -25.85
CA GLN A 614 -6.27 -8.53 -26.56
C GLN A 614 -6.19 -8.71 -28.08
N GLY A 615 -7.33 -8.71 -28.76
CA GLY A 615 -7.42 -8.92 -30.20
C GLY A 615 -7.30 -10.37 -30.65
N LYS A 616 -7.11 -11.35 -29.72
CA LYS A 616 -7.05 -12.79 -29.99
C LYS A 616 -8.13 -13.57 -29.25
N LEU A 617 -9.22 -12.92 -28.87
CA LEU A 617 -10.30 -13.55 -28.12
C LEU A 617 -11.04 -14.61 -28.94
N THR A 618 -11.33 -15.74 -28.33
CA THR A 618 -12.21 -16.78 -28.88
C THR A 618 -13.60 -16.58 -28.33
N PHE A 619 -14.57 -16.20 -29.16
CA PHE A 619 -15.96 -16.00 -28.76
C PHE A 619 -16.73 -17.33 -28.76
N LEU A 620 -17.49 -17.57 -27.69
CA LEU A 620 -18.41 -18.72 -27.60
C LEU A 620 -19.77 -18.41 -28.24
N SER A 621 -20.09 -17.12 -28.39
CA SER A 621 -21.31 -16.66 -29.03
C SER A 621 -21.10 -15.26 -29.61
N ASP A 622 -21.70 -15.02 -30.77
CA ASP A 622 -21.74 -13.68 -31.39
C ASP A 622 -22.79 -12.76 -30.74
N ALA A 623 -23.67 -13.30 -29.92
CA ALA A 623 -24.74 -12.53 -29.28
C ALA A 623 -24.19 -11.62 -28.20
N THR A 624 -24.50 -10.31 -28.30
CA THR A 624 -24.28 -9.37 -27.21
C THR A 624 -25.29 -9.60 -26.10
N GLN A 625 -24.76 -9.68 -24.88
CA GLN A 625 -25.53 -9.76 -23.64
C GLN A 625 -25.32 -8.50 -22.83
N TYR A 626 -26.16 -8.26 -21.84
CA TYR A 626 -26.00 -7.14 -20.92
C TYR A 626 -25.88 -7.65 -19.49
N ILE A 627 -24.87 -7.20 -18.77
CA ILE A 627 -24.66 -7.54 -17.36
C ILE A 627 -24.64 -6.27 -16.52
N ASP A 628 -25.02 -6.42 -15.26
CA ASP A 628 -24.98 -5.34 -14.29
C ASP A 628 -23.69 -5.42 -13.47
N LEU A 629 -22.95 -4.31 -13.42
CA LEU A 629 -21.83 -4.12 -12.55
C LEU A 629 -22.27 -3.45 -11.26
N VAL A 630 -21.60 -3.79 -10.18
CA VAL A 630 -21.77 -3.20 -8.86
C VAL A 630 -20.45 -2.61 -8.39
N PRO A 631 -20.41 -1.74 -7.36
CA PRO A 631 -19.14 -1.30 -6.81
C PRO A 631 -18.26 -2.49 -6.39
N TYR A 632 -16.99 -2.45 -6.73
CA TYR A 632 -16.00 -3.48 -6.47
C TYR A 632 -16.04 -4.01 -5.03
N GLY A 633 -16.09 -3.09 -4.05
CA GLY A 633 -16.14 -3.42 -2.63
C GLY A 633 -17.36 -4.23 -2.20
N CYS A 634 -18.38 -4.39 -3.06
CA CYS A 634 -19.55 -5.23 -2.78
C CYS A 634 -19.31 -6.72 -3.05
N THR A 635 -18.22 -7.08 -3.71
CA THR A 635 -18.03 -8.41 -4.29
C THR A 635 -16.97 -9.22 -3.55
N GLU A 636 -17.16 -10.55 -3.48
CA GLU A 636 -16.10 -11.50 -3.16
C GLU A 636 -15.51 -12.09 -4.46
N LEU A 637 -16.33 -12.73 -5.30
CA LEU A 637 -15.90 -13.13 -6.64
C LEU A 637 -16.30 -12.07 -7.66
N ARG A 638 -15.36 -11.71 -8.54
CA ARG A 638 -15.51 -10.53 -9.41
C ARG A 638 -14.76 -10.62 -10.73
N LEU A 639 -15.35 -9.99 -11.75
CA LEU A 639 -14.68 -9.62 -12.98
C LEU A 639 -14.76 -8.09 -13.09
N THR A 640 -13.63 -7.44 -13.02
CA THR A 640 -13.50 -5.98 -12.97
C THR A 640 -12.89 -5.42 -14.23
N VAL A 641 -11.81 -6.05 -14.69
CA VAL A 641 -11.14 -5.70 -15.95
C VAL A 641 -11.55 -6.70 -17.00
N PHE A 642 -12.32 -6.21 -17.95
CA PHE A 642 -12.88 -7.00 -19.04
C PHE A 642 -11.90 -7.02 -20.21
N PRO A 643 -11.60 -8.19 -20.81
CA PRO A 643 -11.04 -8.19 -22.16
C PRO A 643 -11.93 -7.35 -23.08
N ASP A 644 -11.32 -6.58 -23.98
CA ASP A 644 -12.08 -5.75 -24.94
C ASP A 644 -12.31 -6.53 -26.24
N ALA A 645 -13.58 -6.84 -26.51
CA ALA A 645 -13.98 -7.55 -27.72
C ALA A 645 -13.69 -6.80 -29.01
N ASN A 646 -13.50 -5.47 -28.93
CA ASN A 646 -13.27 -4.60 -30.06
C ASN A 646 -11.78 -4.22 -30.20
N ALA A 647 -10.93 -4.66 -29.26
CA ALA A 647 -9.50 -4.38 -29.31
C ALA A 647 -8.84 -5.02 -30.54
N GLN A 648 -7.90 -4.30 -31.12
CA GLN A 648 -7.02 -4.86 -32.13
C GLN A 648 -5.86 -5.61 -31.45
N PRO A 649 -5.30 -6.63 -32.08
CA PRO A 649 -4.08 -7.23 -31.57
C PRO A 649 -3.01 -6.14 -31.36
N LEU A 650 -2.34 -6.19 -30.24
CA LEU A 650 -1.17 -5.35 -30.04
C LEU A 650 -0.17 -5.62 -31.18
N PRO A 651 0.50 -4.59 -31.71
CA PRO A 651 1.61 -4.81 -32.61
C PRO A 651 2.58 -5.75 -31.89
N ALA A 652 3.08 -6.75 -32.63
CA ALA A 652 4.14 -7.59 -32.10
C ALA A 652 5.23 -6.65 -31.55
N PRO A 653 5.77 -6.89 -30.36
CA PRO A 653 6.90 -6.13 -29.88
C PRO A 653 7.90 -6.08 -31.02
N GLU A 654 8.34 -4.89 -31.41
CA GLU A 654 9.50 -4.80 -32.31
C GLU A 654 10.58 -5.57 -31.58
N GLU A 655 10.93 -6.76 -32.11
CA GLU A 655 12.08 -7.47 -31.62
C GLU A 655 13.24 -6.47 -31.68
N PRO A 656 13.87 -6.18 -30.52
CA PRO A 656 15.05 -5.34 -30.58
C PRO A 656 15.98 -5.98 -31.63
N ASP A 657 16.45 -5.19 -32.56
CA ASP A 657 17.42 -5.64 -33.55
C ASP A 657 18.74 -5.96 -32.85
N TYR A 658 18.72 -7.09 -32.15
CA TYR A 658 19.93 -7.71 -31.68
C TYR A 658 20.55 -8.38 -32.88
N THR A 659 21.47 -7.70 -33.52
CA THR A 659 22.43 -8.35 -34.46
C THR A 659 23.27 -9.33 -33.63
N ARG A 660 22.69 -10.49 -33.33
CA ARG A 660 23.35 -11.56 -32.63
C ARG A 660 24.17 -12.39 -33.59
N PRO A 661 25.34 -12.88 -33.17
CA PRO A 661 25.90 -14.06 -33.78
C PRO A 661 24.90 -15.23 -33.61
N VAL A 662 24.47 -15.79 -34.70
CA VAL A 662 23.30 -16.68 -34.83
C VAL A 662 23.36 -17.99 -34.01
N ASP A 663 24.48 -18.29 -33.32
CA ASP A 663 24.76 -19.62 -32.78
C ASP A 663 25.03 -19.68 -31.26
N ALA A 664 24.83 -18.61 -30.50
CA ALA A 664 25.02 -18.66 -29.03
C ALA A 664 23.69 -18.52 -28.30
N PRO A 665 23.42 -19.33 -27.27
CA PRO A 665 22.35 -19.05 -26.33
C PRO A 665 22.50 -17.63 -25.76
N ASP A 666 21.42 -16.93 -25.57
CA ASP A 666 21.37 -15.49 -25.28
C ASP A 666 22.26 -15.03 -24.13
N CYS A 667 22.45 -15.88 -23.13
CA CYS A 667 23.22 -15.59 -21.94
C CYS A 667 24.57 -16.33 -21.86
N VAL A 668 24.82 -17.28 -22.75
CA VAL A 668 26.01 -18.12 -22.68
C VAL A 668 27.05 -17.64 -23.69
N GLN A 669 28.26 -17.44 -23.22
CA GLN A 669 29.41 -16.98 -23.99
C GLN A 669 30.53 -17.99 -23.84
N VAL A 670 31.50 -17.93 -24.76
CA VAL A 670 32.73 -18.71 -24.63
C VAL A 670 33.85 -17.80 -24.16
N VAL A 671 34.39 -18.10 -22.99
CA VAL A 671 35.52 -17.37 -22.41
C VAL A 671 36.61 -18.38 -22.06
N ASP A 672 37.80 -18.16 -22.56
CA ASP A 672 38.96 -19.04 -22.34
C ASP A 672 38.68 -20.52 -22.65
N GLY A 673 37.83 -20.78 -23.65
CA GLY A 673 37.49 -22.15 -24.08
C GLY A 673 36.43 -22.85 -23.24
N HIS A 674 35.78 -22.13 -22.34
CA HIS A 674 34.67 -22.61 -21.50
C HIS A 674 33.37 -21.88 -21.79
N TYR A 675 32.24 -22.53 -21.59
CA TYR A 675 30.96 -21.87 -21.55
C TYR A 675 30.85 -21.02 -20.31
N CYS A 676 30.46 -19.77 -20.43
CA CYS A 676 30.23 -18.85 -19.33
C CYS A 676 28.90 -18.14 -19.50
N ALA A 677 28.19 -17.89 -18.38
CA ALA A 677 27.01 -17.03 -18.36
C ALA A 677 27.21 -15.94 -17.31
N TYR A 678 26.80 -14.72 -17.65
CA TYR A 678 26.87 -13.58 -16.75
C TYR A 678 25.47 -13.09 -16.44
N VAL A 679 25.20 -12.82 -15.17
CA VAL A 679 23.92 -12.28 -14.72
C VAL A 679 24.16 -11.16 -13.72
N GLU A 680 23.42 -10.07 -13.88
CA GLU A 680 23.32 -9.02 -12.85
C GLU A 680 22.11 -9.29 -12.00
N LEU A 681 22.30 -9.49 -10.70
CA LEU A 681 21.23 -9.71 -9.75
C LEU A 681 21.07 -8.49 -8.84
N PRO A 682 19.83 -8.05 -8.59
CA PRO A 682 19.57 -7.02 -7.61
C PRO A 682 20.06 -7.50 -6.25
N ARG A 683 20.98 -6.77 -5.64
CA ARG A 683 21.64 -7.20 -4.40
C ARG A 683 20.69 -7.37 -3.20
N PHE A 684 19.50 -6.78 -3.27
CA PHE A 684 18.51 -6.88 -2.21
C PHE A 684 17.57 -8.09 -2.36
N CYS A 685 17.66 -8.81 -3.47
CA CYS A 685 16.81 -9.98 -3.74
C CYS A 685 17.55 -11.30 -3.54
N TRP A 686 18.88 -11.26 -3.54
CA TRP A 686 19.70 -12.45 -3.64
C TRP A 686 20.83 -12.41 -2.62
N ASP A 687 20.71 -13.26 -1.60
CA ASP A 687 21.80 -13.49 -0.68
C ASP A 687 22.86 -14.41 -1.31
N GLU A 688 24.12 -14.16 -0.99
CA GLU A 688 25.23 -15.03 -1.39
C GLU A 688 25.25 -16.32 -0.57
N PRO A 689 25.65 -17.45 -1.12
CA PRO A 689 26.20 -17.67 -2.47
C PRO A 689 25.14 -17.87 -3.55
N ILE A 690 25.48 -17.56 -4.79
CA ILE A 690 24.64 -17.80 -5.98
C ILE A 690 25.14 -19.05 -6.70
N TYR A 691 24.20 -19.88 -7.12
CA TYR A 691 24.44 -21.12 -7.89
C TYR A 691 23.74 -21.04 -9.25
N CYS A 692 24.25 -21.84 -10.19
CA CYS A 692 23.62 -22.01 -11.50
C CYS A 692 23.30 -23.51 -11.71
N LYS A 693 22.03 -23.81 -11.89
CA LYS A 693 21.56 -25.14 -12.30
C LYS A 693 21.49 -25.16 -13.82
N VAL A 694 22.01 -26.18 -14.46
CA VAL A 694 22.19 -26.22 -15.92
C VAL A 694 21.65 -27.51 -16.50
N ARG A 695 20.92 -27.39 -17.62
CA ARG A 695 20.63 -28.51 -18.48
C ARG A 695 21.41 -28.38 -19.78
N TYR A 696 22.06 -29.48 -20.16
CA TYR A 696 22.86 -29.54 -21.37
C TYR A 696 22.10 -30.19 -22.54
N ALA A 697 22.58 -29.96 -23.75
CA ALA A 697 21.97 -30.45 -24.96
C ALA A 697 21.89 -31.98 -25.04
N ASP A 698 22.76 -32.69 -24.34
CA ASP A 698 22.75 -34.17 -24.22
C ASP A 698 21.84 -34.69 -23.11
N GLY A 699 21.17 -33.83 -22.39
CA GLY A 699 20.25 -34.17 -21.31
C GLY A 699 20.92 -34.46 -19.97
N THR A 700 22.21 -34.22 -19.81
CA THR A 700 23.00 -34.54 -18.62
C THR A 700 22.93 -33.56 -17.48
N ALA A 701 21.80 -32.97 -17.16
CA ALA A 701 21.61 -32.31 -15.86
C ALA A 701 20.12 -32.09 -15.62
N ASP A 702 19.72 -32.07 -14.37
CA ASP A 702 18.32 -31.85 -13.97
C ASP A 702 18.18 -30.49 -13.31
N LEU A 703 17.51 -29.56 -13.97
CA LEU A 703 17.21 -28.24 -13.41
C LEU A 703 16.19 -28.31 -12.27
N HIS A 704 15.44 -29.37 -12.17
CA HIS A 704 14.37 -29.56 -11.21
C HIS A 704 14.82 -30.34 -9.97
N SER A 705 16.07 -30.84 -9.97
CA SER A 705 16.62 -31.50 -8.77
C SER A 705 16.91 -30.46 -7.68
N ASN A 706 16.69 -30.84 -6.43
CA ASN A 706 17.09 -30.06 -5.25
C ASN A 706 18.63 -30.05 -5.05
N GLN A 707 19.39 -30.37 -6.08
CA GLN A 707 20.84 -30.33 -6.00
C GLN A 707 21.35 -28.89 -6.20
N ASP A 708 22.48 -28.64 -5.58
CA ASP A 708 22.98 -27.27 -5.34
C ASP A 708 23.34 -26.49 -6.61
N GLY A 709 23.54 -27.11 -7.75
CA GLY A 709 24.03 -26.45 -8.95
C GLY A 709 25.53 -26.08 -8.85
N ASP A 710 26.04 -25.43 -9.87
CA ASP A 710 27.42 -24.94 -9.90
C ASP A 710 27.53 -23.59 -9.19
N LEU A 711 28.49 -23.44 -8.28
CA LEU A 711 28.73 -22.17 -7.58
C LEU A 711 29.19 -21.10 -8.57
N CYS A 712 28.52 -19.97 -8.58
CA CYS A 712 28.88 -18.80 -9.37
C CYS A 712 29.93 -17.93 -8.65
N GLU A 713 30.74 -17.25 -9.44
CA GLU A 713 31.73 -16.30 -8.96
C GLU A 713 31.20 -14.86 -9.10
N ARG A 714 31.30 -14.06 -8.05
CA ARG A 714 31.03 -12.63 -8.15
C ARG A 714 32.20 -11.94 -8.84
N VAL A 715 31.99 -11.44 -10.05
CA VAL A 715 33.04 -10.87 -10.90
C VAL A 715 33.00 -9.35 -10.97
N GLY A 716 31.96 -8.71 -10.46
CA GLY A 716 31.86 -7.27 -10.47
C GLY A 716 30.64 -6.73 -9.75
N THR A 717 30.53 -5.43 -9.79
CA THR A 717 29.36 -4.67 -9.29
C THR A 717 29.13 -3.51 -10.23
N THR A 718 27.86 -3.30 -10.63
CA THR A 718 27.48 -2.19 -11.50
C THR A 718 27.57 -0.85 -10.76
N ALA A 719 27.50 0.26 -11.49
CA ALA A 719 27.40 1.59 -10.91
C ALA A 719 26.12 1.77 -10.09
N LEU A 720 25.07 0.97 -10.34
CA LEU A 720 23.84 0.90 -9.54
C LEU A 720 24.01 0.04 -8.27
N GLY A 721 25.20 -0.48 -8.03
CA GLY A 721 25.50 -1.30 -6.86
C GLY A 721 24.98 -2.74 -6.96
N ARG A 722 24.57 -3.20 -8.12
CA ARG A 722 24.11 -4.57 -8.37
C ARG A 722 25.32 -5.48 -8.59
N HIS A 723 25.24 -6.72 -8.10
CA HIS A 723 26.32 -7.68 -8.24
C HIS A 723 26.24 -8.42 -9.57
N ILE A 724 27.36 -8.56 -10.26
CA ILE A 724 27.51 -9.35 -11.47
C ILE A 724 28.12 -10.69 -11.10
N TRP A 725 27.42 -11.75 -11.44
CA TRP A 725 27.81 -13.13 -11.18
C TRP A 725 28.17 -13.82 -12.49
N ARG A 726 29.19 -14.66 -12.45
CA ARG A 726 29.62 -15.50 -13.55
C ARG A 726 29.48 -16.96 -13.18
N TRP A 727 28.70 -17.69 -13.95
CA TRP A 727 28.80 -19.12 -14.02
C TRP A 727 29.88 -19.52 -15.03
N THR A 728 30.76 -20.47 -14.68
CA THR A 728 31.76 -21.05 -15.59
C THR A 728 31.46 -22.53 -15.73
N GLY A 729 31.02 -22.92 -16.89
CA GLY A 729 30.66 -24.29 -17.24
C GLY A 729 31.79 -25.07 -17.87
N PRO A 730 31.45 -26.21 -18.51
CA PRO A 730 32.41 -27.10 -19.13
C PRO A 730 33.13 -26.46 -20.31
N ALA A 731 34.20 -27.09 -20.73
CA ALA A 731 34.88 -26.73 -21.96
C ALA A 731 33.98 -26.90 -23.19
N VAL A 732 34.15 -26.05 -24.20
CA VAL A 732 33.31 -26.06 -25.42
C VAL A 732 33.39 -27.35 -26.24
N SER A 733 34.31 -28.25 -25.90
CA SER A 733 34.35 -29.60 -26.44
C SER A 733 33.28 -30.55 -25.87
N GLN A 734 32.56 -30.13 -24.86
CA GLN A 734 31.48 -30.87 -24.20
C GLN A 734 30.10 -30.35 -24.65
N ALA A 735 29.03 -30.96 -24.12
CA ALA A 735 27.68 -30.54 -24.47
C ALA A 735 27.42 -29.08 -24.10
N ALA A 736 26.73 -28.36 -24.97
CA ALA A 736 26.38 -26.96 -24.74
C ALA A 736 25.23 -26.85 -23.71
N PRO A 737 25.23 -25.83 -22.83
CA PRO A 737 24.11 -25.52 -21.98
C PRO A 737 22.93 -25.06 -22.81
N VAL A 738 21.73 -25.58 -22.51
CA VAL A 738 20.48 -25.22 -23.21
C VAL A 738 19.48 -24.55 -22.29
N GLU A 739 19.67 -24.68 -20.99
CA GLU A 739 18.82 -24.03 -20.02
C GLU A 739 19.61 -23.74 -18.73
N LEU A 740 19.40 -22.59 -18.12
CA LEU A 740 20.09 -22.12 -16.95
C LEU A 740 19.08 -21.61 -15.93
N ILE A 741 19.27 -21.98 -14.66
CA ILE A 741 18.54 -21.41 -13.52
C ILE A 741 19.57 -20.86 -12.53
N PHE A 742 19.55 -19.57 -12.24
CA PHE A 742 20.34 -19.00 -11.16
C PHE A 742 19.50 -19.04 -9.87
N THR A 743 20.13 -19.39 -8.77
CA THR A 743 19.46 -19.57 -7.46
C THR A 743 20.40 -19.27 -6.31
N ASN A 744 19.87 -18.78 -5.20
CA ASN A 744 20.57 -18.72 -3.91
C ASN A 744 20.03 -19.76 -2.93
N HIS A 745 19.21 -20.70 -3.39
CA HIS A 745 18.48 -21.68 -2.60
C HIS A 745 17.41 -21.11 -1.65
N ASP A 746 17.09 -19.84 -1.78
CA ASP A 746 15.91 -19.27 -1.16
C ASP A 746 14.67 -19.67 -1.96
N LEU A 747 13.69 -20.32 -1.30
CA LEU A 747 12.46 -20.78 -1.93
C LEU A 747 11.69 -19.68 -2.67
N LEU A 748 11.83 -18.44 -2.27
CA LEU A 748 11.20 -17.28 -2.94
C LEU A 748 11.91 -16.91 -4.24
N THR A 749 13.20 -17.18 -4.35
CA THR A 749 14.01 -16.87 -5.53
C THR A 749 14.16 -18.06 -6.47
N ASP A 750 14.12 -19.29 -5.96
CA ASP A 750 14.16 -20.52 -6.76
C ASP A 750 12.96 -20.68 -7.72
N ILE A 751 11.92 -19.89 -7.53
CA ILE A 751 10.72 -19.88 -8.40
C ILE A 751 10.99 -19.16 -9.72
N MET A 752 12.13 -18.53 -9.87
CA MET A 752 12.49 -17.76 -11.05
C MET A 752 13.42 -18.56 -11.98
N PRO A 753 12.87 -19.38 -12.92
CA PRO A 753 13.67 -20.08 -13.88
C PRO A 753 14.26 -19.11 -14.88
N PHE A 754 15.54 -19.11 -15.04
CA PHE A 754 16.25 -18.46 -16.12
C PHE A 754 16.47 -19.50 -17.21
N ALA A 755 15.61 -19.51 -18.19
CA ALA A 755 15.65 -20.43 -19.29
C ALA A 755 15.78 -19.70 -20.61
N ASN A 756 16.82 -19.99 -21.41
CA ASN A 756 16.97 -19.59 -22.80
C ASN A 756 16.45 -18.20 -23.16
N GLY A 757 16.88 -17.20 -22.46
CA GLY A 757 16.40 -15.85 -22.70
C GLY A 757 14.95 -15.58 -22.35
N GLY A 758 14.16 -16.60 -22.03
CA GLY A 758 12.74 -16.43 -21.70
C GLY A 758 12.52 -15.72 -20.38
N TYR A 759 13.32 -15.96 -19.39
CA TYR A 759 13.22 -15.29 -18.11
C TYR A 759 13.91 -13.95 -18.11
N TYR A 760 14.74 -13.79 -19.04
CA TYR A 760 15.51 -12.60 -19.28
C TYR A 760 14.82 -11.60 -20.17
N ASN A 761 13.57 -11.53 -20.15
CA ASN A 761 12.94 -10.25 -20.39
C ASN A 761 13.39 -9.22 -19.34
N TYR A 762 14.09 -9.67 -18.35
CA TYR A 762 15.13 -8.90 -17.70
C TYR A 762 16.44 -8.96 -18.53
N ASP A 763 16.39 -8.72 -19.84
CA ASP A 763 17.55 -8.54 -20.73
C ASP A 763 18.64 -7.71 -20.14
N ARG A 764 18.20 -6.81 -19.30
CA ARG A 764 18.97 -5.86 -18.55
C ARG A 764 19.82 -6.49 -17.46
N LEU A 765 19.56 -7.73 -17.11
CA LEU A 765 20.32 -8.51 -16.12
C LEU A 765 21.37 -9.40 -16.79
N LEU A 766 21.39 -9.48 -18.12
CA LEU A 766 22.34 -10.27 -18.87
C LEU A 766 23.48 -9.39 -19.40
N TYR A 767 24.68 -9.84 -19.17
CA TYR A 767 25.88 -9.13 -19.57
C TYR A 767 26.85 -10.05 -20.32
N ASN A 768 27.58 -9.45 -21.25
CA ASN A 768 28.68 -10.11 -21.91
C ASN A 768 29.95 -10.12 -21.05
N ALA A 769 31.03 -10.78 -21.52
CA ALA A 769 32.28 -10.89 -20.79
C ALA A 769 32.94 -9.54 -20.48
N ASP A 770 32.68 -8.49 -21.26
CA ASP A 770 33.23 -7.16 -21.02
C ASP A 770 32.65 -6.50 -19.77
N TYR A 771 31.49 -6.92 -19.35
CA TYR A 771 30.84 -6.44 -18.13
C TYR A 771 31.52 -6.97 -16.86
N ALA A 772 32.05 -8.16 -16.91
CA ALA A 772 32.73 -8.81 -15.79
C ALA A 772 34.00 -8.06 -15.35
N THR A 773 34.55 -7.20 -16.20
CA THR A 773 35.72 -6.39 -15.87
C THR A 773 35.42 -5.12 -15.09
N GLY A 774 34.17 -4.83 -14.80
CA GLY A 774 33.74 -3.62 -14.07
C GLY A 774 33.98 -2.30 -14.82
N ILE A 775 34.33 -2.35 -16.08
CA ILE A 775 34.72 -1.17 -16.90
C ILE A 775 33.64 -0.85 -17.92
N ARG A 776 32.39 -1.15 -17.74
CA ARG A 776 31.38 -0.66 -18.65
C ARG A 776 30.92 0.73 -18.27
N ASP A 777 31.15 1.67 -19.19
CA ASP A 777 30.46 2.93 -19.20
C ASP A 777 28.96 2.64 -19.49
N GLU A 778 28.11 2.81 -18.50
CA GLU A 778 26.65 2.60 -18.62
C GLU A 778 26.02 3.37 -19.79
N ARG A 779 26.75 4.31 -20.39
CA ARG A 779 26.34 5.06 -21.58
C ARG A 779 26.11 4.20 -22.83
N THR A 780 26.54 2.93 -22.85
CA THR A 780 26.42 2.05 -24.03
C THR A 780 25.16 1.19 -24.02
N ILE A 781 24.51 1.00 -22.87
CA ILE A 781 23.26 0.21 -22.77
C ILE A 781 22.05 1.08 -23.08
N TYR A 782 22.10 2.34 -22.71
CA TYR A 782 21.06 3.31 -23.06
C TYR A 782 21.63 4.25 -24.13
N ASN A 783 21.07 4.19 -25.33
CA ASN A 783 21.19 5.27 -26.30
C ASN A 783 20.52 6.54 -25.70
N TYR A 784 21.07 7.02 -24.60
CA TYR A 784 20.75 8.35 -24.13
C TYR A 784 21.25 9.31 -25.19
N SER A 785 20.37 9.55 -26.17
CA SER A 785 20.55 10.69 -27.09
C SER A 785 21.03 11.85 -26.24
N GLY A 786 22.00 12.62 -26.64
CA GLY A 786 22.59 13.73 -25.87
C GLY A 786 21.58 14.79 -25.39
N ALA A 787 20.42 14.31 -24.90
CA ALA A 787 19.33 15.09 -24.35
C ALA A 787 19.68 15.56 -22.95
N TRP A 788 19.28 16.75 -22.64
CA TRP A 788 19.38 17.33 -21.32
C TRP A 788 18.06 17.15 -20.56
N TYR A 789 18.18 16.88 -19.27
CA TYR A 789 17.04 16.75 -18.36
C TYR A 789 17.25 17.63 -17.13
N ASP A 790 16.20 18.16 -16.58
CA ASP A 790 16.23 18.75 -15.24
C ASP A 790 16.28 17.66 -14.16
N LEU A 791 16.42 18.05 -12.89
CA LEU A 791 16.47 17.10 -11.76
C LEU A 791 15.14 16.36 -11.53
N GLN A 792 14.07 16.81 -12.13
CA GLN A 792 12.75 16.16 -12.11
C GLN A 792 12.57 15.16 -13.27
N GLY A 793 13.64 14.89 -14.04
CA GLY A 793 13.60 13.96 -15.17
C GLY A 793 12.90 14.51 -16.42
N ARG A 794 12.50 15.78 -16.44
CA ARG A 794 11.87 16.40 -17.63
C ARG A 794 12.92 16.70 -18.67
N LYS A 795 12.71 16.19 -19.88
CA LYS A 795 13.59 16.47 -21.03
C LYS A 795 13.55 17.95 -21.39
N LEU A 796 14.71 18.56 -21.47
CA LEU A 796 14.85 19.94 -21.93
C LEU A 796 14.93 19.99 -23.46
N SER A 797 14.31 20.99 -24.06
CA SER A 797 14.29 21.19 -25.51
C SER A 797 15.63 21.66 -26.07
N ALA A 798 16.54 22.15 -25.24
CA ALA A 798 17.88 22.63 -25.58
C ALA A 798 18.80 22.52 -24.34
N PRO A 799 20.13 22.58 -24.50
CA PRO A 799 21.06 22.67 -23.40
C PRO A 799 20.70 23.81 -22.46
N PRO A 800 20.70 23.56 -21.13
CA PRO A 800 20.33 24.60 -20.19
C PRO A 800 21.34 25.75 -20.14
N THR A 801 20.84 26.95 -20.17
CA THR A 801 21.65 28.18 -20.03
C THR A 801 21.61 28.77 -18.64
N LYS A 802 20.67 28.30 -17.79
CA LYS A 802 20.54 28.72 -16.42
C LYS A 802 21.50 27.92 -15.53
N LYS A 803 22.22 28.60 -14.64
CA LYS A 803 23.07 27.94 -13.64
C LYS A 803 22.26 26.94 -12.83
N GLY A 804 22.75 25.74 -12.71
CA GLY A 804 22.06 24.68 -11.97
C GLY A 804 22.66 23.31 -12.20
N LEU A 805 22.09 22.32 -11.54
CA LEU A 805 22.42 20.91 -11.70
C LEU A 805 21.43 20.30 -12.70
N TYR A 806 21.93 19.58 -13.69
CA TYR A 806 21.15 18.96 -14.75
C TYR A 806 21.66 17.55 -15.01
N ILE A 807 20.91 16.76 -15.75
CA ILE A 807 21.30 15.44 -16.21
C ILE A 807 21.56 15.49 -17.72
N HIS A 808 22.74 15.07 -18.15
CA HIS A 808 23.11 14.96 -19.54
C HIS A 808 23.96 13.72 -19.77
N GLY A 809 23.51 12.87 -20.71
CA GLY A 809 24.18 11.61 -20.97
C GLY A 809 24.26 10.70 -19.72
N GLY A 810 23.22 10.68 -18.88
CA GLY A 810 23.17 9.91 -17.64
C GLY A 810 24.05 10.44 -16.49
N LYS A 811 24.69 11.59 -16.65
CA LYS A 811 25.55 12.20 -15.61
C LYS A 811 24.96 13.50 -15.09
N LYS A 812 25.16 13.76 -13.80
CA LYS A 812 24.89 15.08 -13.21
C LYS A 812 25.92 16.09 -13.72
N VAL A 813 25.47 17.14 -14.35
CA VAL A 813 26.31 18.21 -14.95
C VAL A 813 25.94 19.54 -14.32
N ILE A 814 26.94 20.23 -13.77
CA ILE A 814 26.77 21.59 -13.25
C ILE A 814 26.94 22.57 -14.40
N VAL A 815 25.89 23.30 -14.76
CA VAL A 815 25.96 24.46 -15.63
C VAL A 815 26.30 25.66 -14.76
N LYS A 816 27.49 26.28 -14.98
CA LYS A 816 28.03 27.39 -14.17
C LYS A 816 27.52 28.75 -14.61
#